data_fc1cdab9ee6cb977a437b50eafaa52a6
#
_entry.id   fc1cdab9ee6cb977a437b50eafaa52a6
#
_cell.length_a   1.000
_cell.length_b   1.000
_cell.length_c   1.000
_cell.angle_alpha   90.00
_cell.angle_beta   90.00
_cell.angle_gamma   90.00
#
_symmetry.space_group_name_H-M   'P 1'
#
loop_
_entity.id
_entity.type
_entity.pdbx_description
1 polymer ?
#
loop_
_entity_poly.entity_id
_entity_poly.type
_entity_poly.pdbx_seq_one_letter_code
_entity_poly.pdbx_strand_id
1 'polypeptide(L)'
;MKIRTSFPYETDHEDVRIPLADGTTLYARVWRPLTDIPVPALLEYSPHRLTDWTAPRDWQRHPWYAGHGYASVRVDARGHGNSEGLPGDPYAEAEPADGAEVIDWLAGRPWCDGRVGMIGLGRDGSTALRTAALAPEPLKAVVAVCSTDDPYDGDAHYLGGSVLATGMHSRAATMLAFAARPPDPLYVGDAWRDMWLTRLEGMEPLVHTWLAHQTRDDYWRRGGVREDYGAIRAAVLAVGGRHDPYRDTVLRLVEHLPGDRVRGIIGPWSHQYPDRGLPGPAIGFLQETLRWWDHHLKGEPTGIMSEPLLRSWISASHAPAAGHPELPGRWVGDGTWPSPNVTPVTYALQGPPVLVRSPQHTGLDAGRLVPSGDDAGLPPDQRAEDAHSACFDFPVPPDGAPVEILGRPRVTLALRSDAPAGQVVARLCDVAPDGASTLVTRGALTLSGKEHVFELNGAGHTFPPGHRVRLAVSSAYWPWIWPRPHAAGFTLDPDGSALLLPIRSRTADTVTFEDPEQSEPLGVTVPTTLDDTDTRRPERLIVRDVAQGEWRLETTPRPAGTRHYPDGLELTEESLETYTVQESDPLSPRTRSVWRIRLHRPDMPWNVTIDTRSEIACDATHFLTSDEVICTAGSEVLFHRTWEKRIARTAG
;
A
#
# COMPACT_ATOMS: atom_id res chain seq x y z
N MET A 1 -3.43 -22.76 -2.85
CA MET A 1 -4.56 -22.33 -1.99
C MET A 1 -5.58 -23.44 -1.91
N LYS A 2 -5.93 -23.87 -0.69
CA LYS A 2 -6.91 -24.95 -0.44
C LYS A 2 -8.29 -24.34 -0.16
N ILE A 3 -9.33 -24.82 -0.84
CA ILE A 3 -10.71 -24.46 -0.54
C ILE A 3 -11.18 -25.37 0.59
N ARG A 4 -11.62 -24.78 1.70
CA ARG A 4 -12.20 -25.49 2.83
C ARG A 4 -13.70 -25.54 2.66
N THR A 5 -14.27 -26.75 2.71
CA THR A 5 -15.71 -27.02 2.50
C THR A 5 -16.42 -27.52 3.76
N SER A 6 -15.67 -27.79 4.84
CA SER A 6 -16.23 -28.26 6.12
C SER A 6 -15.72 -27.40 7.26
N PHE A 7 -16.63 -26.86 8.02
CA PHE A 7 -16.38 -25.96 9.15
C PHE A 7 -17.06 -26.49 10.42
N PRO A 8 -16.61 -26.04 11.62
CA PRO A 8 -17.29 -26.35 12.89
C PRO A 8 -18.75 -25.89 12.94
N TYR A 9 -19.10 -24.81 12.23
CA TYR A 9 -20.45 -24.25 12.17
C TYR A 9 -20.93 -24.14 10.73
N GLU A 10 -22.22 -24.40 10.51
CA GLU A 10 -22.94 -23.93 9.35
C GLU A 10 -23.09 -22.40 9.44
N THR A 11 -23.11 -21.71 8.30
CA THR A 11 -23.12 -20.26 8.25
C THR A 11 -24.24 -19.73 7.37
N ASP A 12 -24.71 -18.52 7.71
CA ASP A 12 -25.60 -17.73 6.87
C ASP A 12 -25.12 -16.28 6.84
N HIS A 13 -25.67 -15.48 5.93
CA HIS A 13 -25.36 -14.06 5.85
C HIS A 13 -26.61 -13.22 5.64
N GLU A 14 -26.56 -11.99 6.14
CA GLU A 14 -27.61 -11.00 5.95
C GLU A 14 -27.01 -9.61 5.71
N ASP A 15 -27.73 -8.80 4.95
CA ASP A 15 -27.40 -7.40 4.78
C ASP A 15 -28.15 -6.56 5.84
N VAL A 16 -27.41 -5.67 6.50
CA VAL A 16 -27.94 -4.86 7.59
C VAL A 16 -27.66 -3.37 7.37
N ARG A 17 -28.44 -2.54 8.06
CA ARG A 17 -28.25 -1.10 8.12
C ARG A 17 -27.78 -0.71 9.52
N ILE A 18 -26.66 -0.01 9.61
CA ILE A 18 -26.06 0.43 10.88
C ILE A 18 -26.30 1.93 11.01
N PRO A 19 -27.17 2.38 11.93
CA PRO A 19 -27.38 3.80 12.17
C PRO A 19 -26.22 4.36 13.00
N LEU A 20 -25.70 5.52 12.58
CA LEU A 20 -24.75 6.32 13.34
C LEU A 20 -25.49 7.41 14.14
N ALA A 21 -24.80 8.00 15.12
CA ALA A 21 -25.39 9.01 16.02
C ALA A 21 -25.87 10.28 15.31
N ASP A 22 -25.26 10.63 14.18
CA ASP A 22 -25.65 11.79 13.35
C ASP A 22 -26.84 11.52 12.40
N GLY A 23 -27.39 10.30 12.45
CA GLY A 23 -28.50 9.84 11.60
C GLY A 23 -28.08 9.24 10.27
N THR A 24 -26.79 9.25 9.91
CA THR A 24 -26.29 8.57 8.71
C THR A 24 -26.41 7.04 8.89
N THR A 25 -26.79 6.35 7.83
CA THR A 25 -26.95 4.88 7.86
C THR A 25 -25.89 4.23 6.99
N LEU A 26 -25.11 3.31 7.57
CA LEU A 26 -24.12 2.53 6.86
C LEU A 26 -24.69 1.19 6.40
N TYR A 27 -24.24 0.73 5.24
CA TYR A 27 -24.58 -0.57 4.68
C TYR A 27 -23.52 -1.60 5.06
N ALA A 28 -23.95 -2.76 5.53
CA ALA A 28 -23.05 -3.84 5.94
C ALA A 28 -23.61 -5.21 5.57
N ARG A 29 -22.70 -6.18 5.44
CA ARG A 29 -23.04 -7.60 5.37
C ARG A 29 -22.42 -8.33 6.54
N VAL A 30 -23.24 -9.16 7.19
CA VAL A 30 -22.85 -9.96 8.34
C VAL A 30 -22.93 -11.43 7.98
N TRP A 31 -21.83 -12.16 8.06
CA TRP A 31 -21.78 -13.61 8.00
C TRP A 31 -21.71 -14.15 9.42
N ARG A 32 -22.61 -15.05 9.77
CA ARG A 32 -22.71 -15.58 11.13
C ARG A 32 -22.76 -17.10 11.17
N PRO A 33 -22.19 -17.74 12.23
CA PRO A 33 -22.48 -19.14 12.51
C PRO A 33 -23.96 -19.30 12.88
N LEU A 34 -24.55 -20.39 12.45
CA LEU A 34 -25.90 -20.79 12.87
C LEU A 34 -25.80 -21.40 14.27
N THR A 35 -25.93 -20.53 15.28
CA THR A 35 -25.84 -20.88 16.71
C THR A 35 -26.69 -19.91 17.56
N ASP A 36 -27.21 -20.41 18.69
CA ASP A 36 -27.89 -19.58 19.69
C ASP A 36 -26.94 -18.95 20.71
N ILE A 37 -25.67 -19.32 20.68
CA ILE A 37 -24.63 -18.76 21.58
C ILE A 37 -24.05 -17.50 20.95
N PRO A 38 -24.05 -16.34 21.65
CA PRO A 38 -23.38 -15.15 21.17
C PRO A 38 -21.89 -15.40 20.93
N VAL A 39 -21.36 -14.86 19.85
CA VAL A 39 -19.96 -15.03 19.41
C VAL A 39 -19.26 -13.69 19.25
N PRO A 40 -17.92 -13.61 19.31
CA PRO A 40 -17.21 -12.37 19.01
C PRO A 40 -17.44 -11.89 17.57
N ALA A 41 -17.39 -10.56 17.36
CA ALA A 41 -17.51 -9.97 16.03
C ALA A 41 -16.12 -9.63 15.45
N LEU A 42 -15.97 -9.77 14.12
CA LEU A 42 -14.81 -9.31 13.35
C LEU A 42 -15.27 -8.26 12.34
N LEU A 43 -14.75 -7.05 12.46
CA LEU A 43 -15.11 -5.91 11.60
C LEU A 43 -14.05 -5.65 10.53
N GLU A 44 -14.46 -5.58 9.27
CA GLU A 44 -13.72 -4.91 8.19
C GLU A 44 -14.52 -3.68 7.74
N TYR A 45 -14.03 -2.47 8.07
CA TYR A 45 -14.64 -1.18 7.72
C TYR A 45 -13.86 -0.57 6.55
N SER A 46 -14.49 -0.39 5.39
CA SER A 46 -13.76 -0.12 4.16
C SER A 46 -14.53 0.75 3.16
N PRO A 47 -13.86 1.67 2.45
CA PRO A 47 -14.45 2.43 1.34
C PRO A 47 -14.55 1.61 0.04
N HIS A 48 -14.09 0.37 0.02
CA HIS A 48 -13.94 -0.45 -1.18
C HIS A 48 -15.14 -1.37 -1.43
N ARG A 49 -16.33 -0.87 -1.49
CA ARG A 49 -17.61 -1.46 -2.00
C ARG A 49 -17.71 -2.99 -1.86
N LEU A 50 -18.48 -3.43 -0.86
CA LEU A 50 -18.65 -4.86 -0.54
C LEU A 50 -19.48 -5.65 -1.57
N THR A 51 -20.27 -4.98 -2.41
CA THR A 51 -21.16 -5.65 -3.38
C THR A 51 -20.55 -5.86 -4.75
N ASP A 52 -19.40 -5.23 -5.02
CA ASP A 52 -18.72 -5.39 -6.31
C ASP A 52 -17.22 -5.66 -6.14
N TRP A 53 -16.42 -4.66 -5.95
CA TRP A 53 -14.98 -4.76 -6.12
C TRP A 53 -14.27 -5.69 -5.14
N THR A 54 -14.62 -5.66 -3.86
CA THR A 54 -14.03 -6.54 -2.86
C THR A 54 -14.80 -7.84 -2.68
N ALA A 55 -16.01 -7.95 -3.23
CA ALA A 55 -16.88 -9.11 -3.06
C ALA A 55 -16.17 -10.48 -3.27
N PRO A 56 -15.36 -10.69 -4.33
CA PRO A 56 -14.66 -11.96 -4.52
C PRO A 56 -13.70 -12.29 -3.38
N ARG A 57 -13.01 -11.28 -2.85
CA ARG A 57 -12.08 -11.39 -1.72
C ARG A 57 -12.83 -11.63 -0.41
N ASP A 58 -13.92 -10.90 -0.20
CA ASP A 58 -14.69 -10.94 1.02
C ASP A 58 -15.35 -12.32 1.19
N TRP A 59 -15.86 -12.93 0.09
CA TRP A 59 -16.42 -14.28 0.09
C TRP A 59 -15.39 -15.38 0.41
N GLN A 60 -14.11 -15.13 0.19
CA GLN A 60 -13.04 -16.07 0.54
C GLN A 60 -12.74 -16.08 2.06
N ARG A 61 -13.08 -14.99 2.79
CA ARG A 61 -12.63 -14.72 4.16
C ARG A 61 -13.75 -14.70 5.18
N HIS A 62 -14.78 -13.89 4.97
CA HIS A 62 -15.83 -13.71 5.96
C HIS A 62 -16.61 -14.99 6.25
N PRO A 63 -17.03 -15.82 5.27
CA PRO A 63 -17.62 -17.12 5.53
C PRO A 63 -16.66 -18.07 6.25
N TRP A 64 -15.35 -17.97 5.98
CA TRP A 64 -14.33 -18.79 6.63
C TRP A 64 -14.28 -18.48 8.15
N TYR A 65 -14.26 -17.21 8.53
CA TYR A 65 -14.32 -16.83 9.95
C TYR A 65 -15.66 -17.19 10.60
N ALA A 66 -16.75 -16.99 9.88
CA ALA A 66 -18.07 -17.39 10.39
C ALA A 66 -18.15 -18.89 10.66
N GLY A 67 -17.59 -19.72 9.79
CA GLY A 67 -17.49 -21.17 9.98
C GLY A 67 -16.64 -21.58 11.19
N HIS A 68 -15.79 -20.68 11.71
CA HIS A 68 -14.98 -20.87 12.91
C HIS A 68 -15.58 -20.20 14.17
N GLY A 69 -16.84 -19.76 14.10
CA GLY A 69 -17.57 -19.23 15.26
C GLY A 69 -17.31 -17.75 15.53
N TYR A 70 -17.28 -16.93 14.49
CA TYR A 70 -17.24 -15.47 14.55
C TYR A 70 -18.39 -14.85 13.76
N ALA A 71 -18.93 -13.73 14.23
CA ALA A 71 -19.76 -12.88 13.38
C ALA A 71 -18.84 -11.97 12.57
N SER A 72 -18.61 -12.30 11.30
CA SER A 72 -17.70 -11.55 10.43
C SER A 72 -18.47 -10.51 9.64
N VAL A 73 -18.07 -9.24 9.75
CA VAL A 73 -18.85 -8.09 9.31
C VAL A 73 -18.03 -7.23 8.36
N ARG A 74 -18.57 -6.97 7.17
CA ARG A 74 -18.01 -6.08 6.19
C ARG A 74 -18.91 -4.85 6.04
N VAL A 75 -18.37 -3.67 6.31
CA VAL A 75 -19.10 -2.39 6.28
C VAL A 75 -18.57 -1.51 5.16
N ASP A 76 -19.45 -0.99 4.31
CA ASP A 76 -19.13 0.10 3.41
C ASP A 76 -18.99 1.40 4.23
N ALA A 77 -17.86 2.07 4.13
CA ALA A 77 -17.61 3.33 4.82
C ALA A 77 -18.57 4.43 4.36
N ARG A 78 -18.78 5.43 5.22
CA ARG A 78 -19.61 6.61 4.93
C ARG A 78 -19.32 7.17 3.55
N GLY A 79 -20.37 7.42 2.75
CA GLY A 79 -20.27 7.96 1.40
C GLY A 79 -19.75 7.00 0.33
N HIS A 80 -19.47 5.75 0.69
CA HIS A 80 -18.99 4.73 -0.24
C HIS A 80 -19.99 3.58 -0.38
N GLY A 81 -19.91 2.85 -1.50
CA GLY A 81 -20.79 1.72 -1.79
C GLY A 81 -22.25 2.06 -1.61
N ASN A 82 -22.94 1.26 -0.80
CA ASN A 82 -24.37 1.42 -0.52
C ASN A 82 -24.67 2.15 0.81
N SER A 83 -23.64 2.71 1.49
CA SER A 83 -23.77 3.53 2.70
C SER A 83 -24.19 4.95 2.37
N GLU A 84 -24.90 5.62 3.27
CA GLU A 84 -25.27 7.02 3.13
C GLU A 84 -24.10 7.97 3.43
N GLY A 85 -24.32 9.27 3.25
CA GLY A 85 -23.36 10.34 3.51
C GLY A 85 -22.41 10.65 2.36
N LEU A 86 -21.44 11.50 2.64
CA LEU A 86 -20.42 11.95 1.69
C LEU A 86 -19.09 11.27 1.95
N PRO A 87 -18.32 10.93 0.88
CA PRO A 87 -16.97 10.46 1.05
C PRO A 87 -16.11 11.57 1.65
N GLY A 88 -15.45 11.27 2.76
CA GLY A 88 -14.58 12.21 3.46
C GLY A 88 -13.12 12.08 3.05
N ASP A 89 -12.29 13.01 3.57
CA ASP A 89 -10.85 12.90 3.51
C ASP A 89 -10.40 11.67 4.34
N PRO A 90 -9.56 10.78 3.79
CA PRO A 90 -9.12 9.56 4.47
C PRO A 90 -8.33 9.83 5.77
N TYR A 91 -7.81 11.03 5.95
CA TYR A 91 -7.02 11.43 7.12
C TYR A 91 -7.81 12.27 8.13
N ALA A 92 -9.10 12.54 7.86
CA ALA A 92 -10.00 13.20 8.80
C ALA A 92 -10.35 12.30 10.00
N GLU A 93 -10.81 12.89 11.07
CA GLU A 93 -11.19 12.22 12.32
C GLU A 93 -12.52 11.45 12.21
N ALA A 94 -13.36 11.79 11.23
CA ALA A 94 -14.68 11.19 11.06
C ALA A 94 -14.63 9.68 10.77
N GLU A 95 -13.70 9.24 9.91
CA GLU A 95 -13.64 7.82 9.51
C GLU A 95 -13.34 6.86 10.69
N PRO A 96 -12.31 7.10 11.56
CA PRO A 96 -12.12 6.27 12.73
C PRO A 96 -13.22 6.45 13.80
N ALA A 97 -13.86 7.61 13.89
CA ALA A 97 -15.00 7.83 14.79
C ALA A 97 -16.22 6.98 14.36
N ASP A 98 -16.57 6.98 13.08
CA ASP A 98 -17.60 6.08 12.53
C ASP A 98 -17.27 4.60 12.83
N GLY A 99 -15.99 4.23 12.66
CA GLY A 99 -15.52 2.88 13.01
C GLY A 99 -15.76 2.52 14.46
N ALA A 100 -15.55 3.45 15.39
CA ALA A 100 -15.82 3.25 16.81
C ALA A 100 -17.32 3.09 17.11
N GLU A 101 -18.19 3.91 16.48
CA GLU A 101 -19.65 3.76 16.61
C GLU A 101 -20.14 2.42 16.05
N VAL A 102 -19.56 1.94 14.95
CA VAL A 102 -19.87 0.60 14.40
C VAL A 102 -19.46 -0.49 15.39
N ILE A 103 -18.30 -0.38 16.05
CA ILE A 103 -17.84 -1.33 17.06
C ILE A 103 -18.84 -1.39 18.24
N ASP A 104 -19.29 -0.25 18.74
CA ASP A 104 -20.27 -0.16 19.83
C ASP A 104 -21.62 -0.76 19.39
N TRP A 105 -22.06 -0.49 18.15
CA TRP A 105 -23.27 -1.07 17.60
C TRP A 105 -23.16 -2.59 17.52
N LEU A 106 -22.05 -3.15 17.03
CA LEU A 106 -21.81 -4.60 16.94
C LEU A 106 -21.83 -5.26 18.32
N ALA A 107 -21.13 -4.68 19.29
CA ALA A 107 -21.07 -5.18 20.67
C ALA A 107 -22.46 -5.25 21.34
N GLY A 108 -23.38 -4.36 20.96
CA GLY A 108 -24.76 -4.34 21.46
C GLY A 108 -25.70 -5.31 20.75
N ARG A 109 -25.26 -6.15 19.81
CA ARG A 109 -26.14 -7.09 19.10
C ARG A 109 -26.39 -8.36 19.92
N PRO A 110 -27.61 -8.91 19.89
CA PRO A 110 -27.94 -10.14 20.63
C PRO A 110 -27.07 -11.35 20.28
N TRP A 111 -26.57 -11.39 19.05
CA TRP A 111 -25.68 -12.44 18.54
C TRP A 111 -24.19 -12.18 18.82
N CYS A 112 -23.83 -11.00 19.34
CA CYS A 112 -22.46 -10.65 19.71
C CYS A 112 -22.26 -10.81 21.22
N ASP A 113 -21.11 -11.35 21.62
CA ASP A 113 -20.75 -11.53 23.03
C ASP A 113 -20.12 -10.27 23.66
N GLY A 114 -20.13 -9.14 22.93
CA GLY A 114 -19.59 -7.85 23.36
C GLY A 114 -18.10 -7.65 23.04
N ARG A 115 -17.44 -8.61 22.40
CA ARG A 115 -16.01 -8.51 22.03
C ARG A 115 -15.88 -8.36 20.52
N VAL A 116 -15.07 -7.38 20.09
CA VAL A 116 -14.87 -7.05 18.68
C VAL A 116 -13.39 -7.08 18.34
N GLY A 117 -13.08 -7.69 17.19
CA GLY A 117 -11.80 -7.55 16.50
C GLY A 117 -11.97 -6.70 15.25
N MET A 118 -10.92 -6.03 14.80
CA MET A 118 -10.95 -5.24 13.55
C MET A 118 -9.80 -5.64 12.64
N ILE A 119 -10.07 -5.81 11.34
CA ILE A 119 -9.08 -6.20 10.33
C ILE A 119 -9.18 -5.29 9.12
N GLY A 120 -8.03 -5.02 8.47
CA GLY A 120 -8.02 -4.32 7.20
C GLY A 120 -6.71 -4.39 6.47
N LEU A 121 -6.78 -4.20 5.14
CA LEU A 121 -5.64 -4.09 4.23
C LEU A 121 -5.47 -2.64 3.77
N GLY A 122 -4.24 -2.13 3.77
CA GLY A 122 -3.95 -0.79 3.28
C GLY A 122 -4.65 0.30 4.08
N ARG A 123 -5.49 1.10 3.43
CA ARG A 123 -6.30 2.14 4.10
C ARG A 123 -7.17 1.57 5.21
N ASP A 124 -7.80 0.42 4.98
CA ASP A 124 -8.71 -0.19 5.94
C ASP A 124 -7.97 -0.57 7.23
N GLY A 125 -6.73 -1.08 7.11
CA GLY A 125 -5.89 -1.38 8.26
C GLY A 125 -5.34 -0.13 8.95
N SER A 126 -5.08 0.96 8.21
CA SER A 126 -4.72 2.25 8.79
C SER A 126 -5.89 2.84 9.58
N THR A 127 -7.12 2.71 9.06
CA THR A 127 -8.34 3.09 9.76
C THR A 127 -8.55 2.23 11.01
N ALA A 128 -8.25 0.92 10.95
CA ALA A 128 -8.30 0.04 12.12
C ALA A 128 -7.33 0.47 13.23
N LEU A 129 -6.10 0.85 12.88
CA LEU A 129 -5.12 1.39 13.85
C LEU A 129 -5.60 2.71 14.47
N ARG A 130 -6.12 3.63 13.65
CA ARG A 130 -6.66 4.92 14.12
C ARG A 130 -7.90 4.76 15.00
N THR A 131 -8.80 3.84 14.65
CA THR A 131 -9.95 3.48 15.49
C THR A 131 -9.49 2.86 16.81
N ALA A 132 -8.45 2.01 16.78
CA ALA A 132 -7.87 1.44 18.00
C ALA A 132 -7.22 2.49 18.92
N ALA A 133 -6.71 3.59 18.36
CA ALA A 133 -6.18 4.72 19.13
C ALA A 133 -7.29 5.54 19.85
N LEU A 134 -8.55 5.44 19.40
CA LEU A 134 -9.71 5.97 20.14
C LEU A 134 -10.09 5.07 21.33
N ALA A 135 -9.52 3.87 21.41
CA ALA A 135 -9.69 2.89 22.48
C ALA A 135 -11.16 2.54 22.82
N PRO A 136 -12.03 2.24 21.82
CA PRO A 136 -13.40 1.81 22.12
C PRO A 136 -13.35 0.51 22.95
N GLU A 137 -14.16 0.47 24.04
CA GLU A 137 -14.06 -0.60 25.03
C GLU A 137 -14.27 -2.01 24.45
N PRO A 138 -15.20 -2.26 23.50
CA PRO A 138 -15.39 -3.58 22.92
C PRO A 138 -14.23 -4.07 22.03
N LEU A 139 -13.38 -3.18 21.53
CA LEU A 139 -12.27 -3.53 20.63
C LEU A 139 -11.12 -4.16 21.42
N LYS A 140 -10.90 -5.45 21.25
CA LYS A 140 -9.87 -6.22 21.96
C LYS A 140 -8.62 -6.47 21.13
N ALA A 141 -8.76 -6.60 19.81
CA ALA A 141 -7.65 -6.92 18.92
C ALA A 141 -7.81 -6.33 17.52
N VAL A 142 -6.68 -6.05 16.87
CA VAL A 142 -6.60 -5.53 15.51
C VAL A 142 -5.63 -6.37 14.69
N VAL A 143 -5.94 -6.56 13.41
CA VAL A 143 -5.02 -7.08 12.39
C VAL A 143 -4.86 -6.02 11.30
N ALA A 144 -3.69 -5.37 11.26
CA ALA A 144 -3.37 -4.33 10.29
C ALA A 144 -2.41 -4.87 9.23
N VAL A 145 -2.89 -4.99 7.98
CA VAL A 145 -2.13 -5.59 6.87
C VAL A 145 -1.74 -4.51 5.88
N CYS A 146 -0.44 -4.43 5.54
CA CYS A 146 0.07 -3.48 4.55
C CYS A 146 -0.48 -2.05 4.78
N SER A 147 -0.38 -1.58 6.03
CA SER A 147 -1.05 -0.37 6.52
C SER A 147 -0.05 0.66 7.00
N THR A 148 -0.39 1.93 6.91
CA THR A 148 0.47 3.00 7.43
C THR A 148 0.10 3.41 8.85
N ASP A 149 1.11 3.75 9.64
CA ASP A 149 1.04 4.43 10.92
C ASP A 149 1.37 5.93 10.80
N ASP A 150 1.94 6.34 9.66
CA ASP A 150 2.30 7.73 9.33
C ASP A 150 2.04 7.99 7.84
N PRO A 151 0.96 8.69 7.45
CA PRO A 151 0.62 8.90 6.05
C PRO A 151 1.54 9.88 5.33
N TYR A 152 2.46 10.55 6.02
CA TYR A 152 3.39 11.49 5.41
C TYR A 152 4.68 10.81 4.93
N ASP A 153 5.50 10.29 5.84
CA ASP A 153 6.86 9.86 5.55
C ASP A 153 6.99 8.33 5.41
N GLY A 154 7.59 7.92 4.30
CA GLY A 154 7.72 6.49 3.95
C GLY A 154 6.43 5.84 3.44
N ASP A 155 5.40 6.65 3.18
CA ASP A 155 4.10 6.26 2.69
C ASP A 155 3.91 6.61 1.19
N ALA A 156 2.68 6.60 0.74
CA ALA A 156 2.30 6.88 -0.64
C ALA A 156 2.38 8.37 -1.05
N HIS A 157 2.67 9.31 -0.14
CA HIS A 157 2.63 10.74 -0.43
C HIS A 157 4.00 11.40 -0.46
N TYR A 158 4.85 11.13 0.52
CA TYR A 158 6.16 11.75 0.66
C TYR A 158 7.22 10.71 1.05
N LEU A 159 8.46 10.96 0.66
CA LEU A 159 9.62 10.19 1.08
C LEU A 159 10.77 11.15 1.34
N GLY A 160 11.24 11.23 2.59
CA GLY A 160 12.30 12.15 3.00
C GLY A 160 11.99 13.63 2.64
N GLY A 161 10.71 14.05 2.74
CA GLY A 161 10.24 15.39 2.39
C GLY A 161 10.04 15.64 0.88
N SER A 162 10.28 14.66 0.02
CA SER A 162 10.03 14.75 -1.43
C SER A 162 8.65 14.21 -1.79
N VAL A 163 7.94 14.88 -2.71
CA VAL A 163 6.64 14.42 -3.23
C VAL A 163 6.83 13.12 -4.01
N LEU A 164 6.12 12.07 -3.63
CA LEU A 164 6.04 10.82 -4.38
C LEU A 164 5.02 10.97 -5.52
N ALA A 165 5.49 11.25 -6.75
CA ALA A 165 4.62 11.55 -7.87
C ALA A 165 3.66 10.41 -8.21
N THR A 166 4.15 9.17 -8.25
CA THR A 166 3.32 7.98 -8.50
C THR A 166 2.29 7.75 -7.39
N GLY A 167 2.69 7.87 -6.13
CA GLY A 167 1.78 7.68 -4.99
C GLY A 167 0.74 8.79 -4.90
N MET A 168 1.19 10.03 -4.96
CA MET A 168 0.34 11.22 -4.86
C MET A 168 -0.75 11.23 -5.94
N HIS A 169 -0.36 11.07 -7.20
CA HIS A 169 -1.28 11.17 -8.33
C HIS A 169 -2.12 9.91 -8.53
N SER A 170 -1.50 8.73 -8.65
CA SER A 170 -2.20 7.48 -8.90
C SER A 170 -3.26 7.19 -7.85
N ARG A 171 -2.91 7.36 -6.57
CA ARG A 171 -3.84 7.14 -5.45
C ARG A 171 -5.00 8.13 -5.46
N ALA A 172 -4.73 9.43 -5.66
CA ALA A 172 -5.77 10.45 -5.70
C ALA A 172 -6.72 10.23 -6.88
N ALA A 173 -6.21 9.94 -8.08
CA ALA A 173 -7.00 9.69 -9.28
C ALA A 173 -7.85 8.41 -9.16
N THR A 174 -7.30 7.33 -8.62
CA THR A 174 -8.04 6.11 -8.32
C THR A 174 -9.17 6.37 -7.32
N MET A 175 -8.89 7.11 -6.24
CA MET A 175 -9.92 7.43 -5.24
C MET A 175 -11.00 8.34 -5.81
N LEU A 176 -10.67 9.29 -6.70
CA LEU A 176 -11.63 10.13 -7.40
C LEU A 176 -12.57 9.27 -8.27
N ALA A 177 -12.02 8.38 -9.09
CA ALA A 177 -12.78 7.48 -9.95
C ALA A 177 -13.69 6.53 -9.13
N PHE A 178 -13.19 6.03 -8.02
CA PHE A 178 -13.94 5.08 -7.17
C PHE A 178 -15.02 5.77 -6.33
N ALA A 179 -14.76 6.96 -5.82
CA ALA A 179 -15.75 7.75 -5.09
C ALA A 179 -16.89 8.26 -6.02
N ALA A 180 -16.58 8.44 -7.32
CA ALA A 180 -17.57 8.84 -8.30
C ALA A 180 -18.57 7.73 -8.69
N ARG A 181 -18.41 6.49 -8.23
CA ARG A 181 -19.34 5.39 -8.54
C ARG A 181 -20.66 5.52 -7.76
N PRO A 182 -21.82 5.24 -8.41
CA PRO A 182 -23.12 5.27 -7.73
C PRO A 182 -23.28 4.15 -6.72
N PRO A 183 -24.17 4.27 -5.72
CA PRO A 183 -24.73 3.12 -5.04
C PRO A 183 -25.51 2.25 -6.02
N ASP A 184 -25.65 0.98 -5.70
CA ASP A 184 -26.30 -0.01 -6.55
C ASP A 184 -27.81 -0.08 -6.24
N PRO A 185 -28.69 0.15 -7.24
CA PRO A 185 -30.14 0.14 -7.04
C PRO A 185 -30.70 -1.20 -6.54
N LEU A 186 -30.00 -2.32 -6.74
CA LEU A 186 -30.42 -3.61 -6.16
C LEU A 186 -30.47 -3.56 -4.63
N TYR A 187 -29.61 -2.76 -4.00
CA TYR A 187 -29.44 -2.69 -2.54
C TYR A 187 -30.02 -1.42 -1.91
N VAL A 188 -30.16 -0.32 -2.67
CA VAL A 188 -30.68 0.97 -2.17
C VAL A 188 -31.99 1.40 -2.82
N GLY A 189 -32.51 0.63 -3.78
CA GLY A 189 -33.74 0.96 -4.50
C GLY A 189 -33.62 2.28 -5.28
N ASP A 190 -34.73 3.01 -5.39
CA ASP A 190 -34.84 4.26 -6.17
C ASP A 190 -33.96 5.40 -5.62
N ALA A 191 -33.48 5.30 -4.38
CA ALA A 191 -32.63 6.33 -3.77
C ALA A 191 -31.23 6.45 -4.40
N TRP A 192 -30.82 5.48 -5.24
CA TRP A 192 -29.47 5.44 -5.82
C TRP A 192 -29.08 6.74 -6.56
N ARG A 193 -30.04 7.34 -7.30
CA ARG A 193 -29.78 8.54 -8.13
C ARG A 193 -29.53 9.76 -7.25
N ASP A 194 -30.37 9.99 -6.25
CA ASP A 194 -30.26 11.14 -5.35
C ASP A 194 -29.00 11.04 -4.47
N MET A 195 -28.73 9.82 -3.95
CA MET A 195 -27.50 9.55 -3.21
C MET A 195 -26.26 9.80 -4.07
N TRP A 196 -26.30 9.37 -5.34
CA TRP A 196 -25.18 9.57 -6.26
C TRP A 196 -24.93 11.04 -6.55
N LEU A 197 -25.96 11.79 -6.95
CA LEU A 197 -25.85 13.23 -7.24
C LEU A 197 -25.35 14.00 -6.01
N THR A 198 -25.86 13.71 -4.82
CA THR A 198 -25.39 14.34 -3.58
C THR A 198 -23.90 14.10 -3.35
N ARG A 199 -23.40 12.88 -3.59
CA ARG A 199 -21.97 12.56 -3.46
C ARG A 199 -21.12 13.30 -4.51
N LEU A 200 -21.57 13.30 -5.75
CA LEU A 200 -20.85 13.97 -6.85
C LEU A 200 -20.76 15.48 -6.63
N GLU A 201 -21.83 16.11 -6.15
CA GLU A 201 -21.84 17.54 -5.82
C GLU A 201 -20.89 17.90 -4.66
N GLY A 202 -20.79 17.02 -3.66
CA GLY A 202 -19.92 17.19 -2.49
C GLY A 202 -18.48 16.75 -2.70
N MET A 203 -18.12 16.20 -3.86
CA MET A 203 -16.79 15.64 -4.14
C MET A 203 -15.76 16.73 -4.43
N GLU A 204 -14.55 16.54 -3.88
CA GLU A 204 -13.35 17.32 -4.20
C GLU A 204 -12.16 16.38 -4.44
N PRO A 205 -11.30 16.64 -5.45
CA PRO A 205 -10.09 15.83 -5.67
C PRO A 205 -9.11 15.93 -4.49
N LEU A 206 -8.78 14.81 -3.88
CA LEU A 206 -7.90 14.74 -2.70
C LEU A 206 -6.48 15.27 -2.96
N VAL A 207 -6.00 15.18 -4.20
CA VAL A 207 -4.68 15.68 -4.59
C VAL A 207 -4.49 17.16 -4.26
N HIS A 208 -5.56 17.95 -4.27
CA HIS A 208 -5.51 19.37 -3.94
C HIS A 208 -5.10 19.60 -2.48
N THR A 209 -5.73 18.88 -1.57
CA THR A 209 -5.42 18.93 -0.14
C THR A 209 -4.02 18.36 0.13
N TRP A 210 -3.70 17.20 -0.44
CA TRP A 210 -2.44 16.54 -0.19
C TRP A 210 -1.22 17.33 -0.68
N LEU A 211 -1.32 17.98 -1.85
CA LEU A 211 -0.26 18.86 -2.36
C LEU A 211 -0.19 20.20 -1.61
N ALA A 212 -1.25 20.64 -0.94
CA ALA A 212 -1.21 21.83 -0.11
C ALA A 212 -0.44 21.62 1.20
N HIS A 213 -0.34 20.37 1.69
CA HIS A 213 0.34 19.99 2.91
C HIS A 213 1.68 19.30 2.60
N GLN A 214 2.70 20.06 2.13
CA GLN A 214 4.00 19.52 1.69
C GLN A 214 5.00 19.27 2.81
N THR A 215 4.67 19.61 4.03
CA THR A 215 5.46 19.33 5.24
C THR A 215 4.65 18.48 6.20
N ARG A 216 5.31 17.79 7.13
CA ARG A 216 4.65 16.97 8.15
C ARG A 216 4.00 17.87 9.21
N ASP A 217 2.90 18.51 8.80
CA ASP A 217 2.08 19.39 9.66
C ASP A 217 0.98 18.61 10.40
N ASP A 218 0.07 19.33 11.07
CA ASP A 218 -1.01 18.73 11.86
C ASP A 218 -2.02 17.93 11.01
N TYR A 219 -2.13 18.22 9.72
CA TYR A 219 -2.97 17.44 8.82
C TYR A 219 -2.48 15.97 8.74
N TRP A 220 -1.18 15.78 8.49
CA TRP A 220 -0.60 14.44 8.40
C TRP A 220 -0.48 13.75 9.76
N ARG A 221 -0.14 14.51 10.83
CA ARG A 221 -0.01 13.95 12.18
C ARG A 221 -1.31 13.31 12.66
N ARG A 222 -2.46 13.96 12.42
CA ARG A 222 -3.78 13.42 12.76
C ARG A 222 -4.18 12.20 11.92
N GLY A 223 -3.63 12.09 10.71
CA GLY A 223 -3.92 11.00 9.80
C GLY A 223 -3.28 9.66 10.17
N GLY A 224 -2.40 9.61 11.17
CA GLY A 224 -1.70 8.41 11.62
C GLY A 224 -1.79 8.18 13.13
N VAL A 225 -1.04 7.19 13.62
CA VAL A 225 -0.93 6.84 15.04
C VAL A 225 0.49 7.01 15.58
N ARG A 226 1.42 7.45 14.76
CA ARG A 226 2.85 7.57 15.10
C ARG A 226 3.13 8.55 16.24
N GLU A 227 2.26 9.53 16.44
CA GLU A 227 2.44 10.53 17.51
C GLU A 227 2.21 9.94 18.90
N ASP A 228 1.32 8.93 19.03
CA ASP A 228 0.99 8.29 20.29
C ASP A 228 0.56 6.84 20.11
N TYR A 229 1.54 5.94 20.03
CA TYR A 229 1.26 4.50 20.03
C TYR A 229 0.65 4.03 21.36
N GLY A 230 0.86 4.76 22.47
CA GLY A 230 0.32 4.45 23.78
C GLY A 230 -1.19 4.58 23.87
N ALA A 231 -1.84 5.29 22.94
CA ALA A 231 -3.29 5.38 22.85
C ALA A 231 -3.93 4.03 22.48
N ILE A 232 -3.22 3.17 21.74
CA ILE A 232 -3.73 1.86 21.30
C ILE A 232 -3.75 0.89 22.50
N ARG A 233 -4.96 0.49 22.92
CA ARG A 233 -5.18 -0.47 24.00
C ARG A 233 -5.36 -1.90 23.51
N ALA A 234 -5.96 -2.07 22.33
CA ALA A 234 -6.17 -3.36 21.69
C ALA A 234 -4.83 -4.04 21.33
N ALA A 235 -4.83 -5.36 21.29
CA ALA A 235 -3.70 -6.11 20.77
C ALA A 235 -3.56 -5.92 19.26
N VAL A 236 -2.33 -5.85 18.72
CA VAL A 236 -2.08 -5.56 17.31
C VAL A 236 -1.25 -6.67 16.67
N LEU A 237 -1.80 -7.31 15.63
CA LEU A 237 -1.03 -8.12 14.68
C LEU A 237 -0.72 -7.25 13.46
N ALA A 238 0.53 -6.81 13.35
CA ALA A 238 1.02 -5.99 12.25
C ALA A 238 1.61 -6.87 11.15
N VAL A 239 1.10 -6.76 9.92
CA VAL A 239 1.51 -7.62 8.80
C VAL A 239 1.89 -6.77 7.60
N GLY A 240 3.03 -7.06 6.98
CA GLY A 240 3.52 -6.32 5.81
C GLY A 240 4.27 -7.19 4.80
N GLY A 241 4.51 -6.63 3.63
CA GLY A 241 5.31 -7.24 2.58
C GLY A 241 6.58 -6.45 2.28
N ARG A 242 7.67 -7.11 1.89
CA ARG A 242 8.94 -6.44 1.54
C ARG A 242 8.83 -5.52 0.35
N HIS A 243 7.90 -5.81 -0.56
CA HIS A 243 7.65 -4.98 -1.74
C HIS A 243 6.50 -3.97 -1.54
N ASP A 244 5.88 -3.96 -0.37
CA ASP A 244 4.86 -2.99 0.02
C ASP A 244 5.53 -1.69 0.54
N PRO A 245 5.02 -0.48 0.21
CA PRO A 245 5.52 0.77 0.76
C PRO A 245 5.42 0.84 2.29
N TYR A 246 4.42 0.20 2.89
CA TYR A 246 4.13 0.29 4.34
C TYR A 246 4.91 -0.69 5.22
N ARG A 247 5.92 -1.40 4.70
CA ARG A 247 6.69 -2.41 5.44
C ARG A 247 7.34 -1.90 6.72
N ASP A 248 7.70 -0.61 6.77
CA ASP A 248 8.35 -0.01 7.93
C ASP A 248 7.39 0.22 9.11
N THR A 249 6.09 0.30 8.84
CA THR A 249 5.05 0.36 9.88
C THR A 249 5.09 -0.87 10.79
N VAL A 250 5.30 -2.06 10.23
CA VAL A 250 5.42 -3.28 11.04
C VAL A 250 6.58 -3.17 12.02
N LEU A 251 7.75 -2.70 11.55
CA LEU A 251 8.93 -2.52 12.39
C LEU A 251 8.68 -1.49 13.50
N ARG A 252 8.01 -0.37 13.19
CA ARG A 252 7.69 0.66 14.17
C ARG A 252 6.66 0.19 15.20
N LEU A 253 5.63 -0.53 14.79
CA LEU A 253 4.61 -1.04 15.71
C LEU A 253 5.21 -2.06 16.70
N VAL A 254 6.05 -2.99 16.26
CA VAL A 254 6.69 -3.96 17.17
C VAL A 254 7.76 -3.33 18.05
N GLU A 255 8.31 -2.18 17.65
CA GLU A 255 9.30 -1.41 18.45
C GLU A 255 8.64 -0.61 19.57
N HIS A 256 7.43 -0.09 19.35
CA HIS A 256 6.81 0.90 20.25
C HIS A 256 5.63 0.36 21.04
N LEU A 257 4.93 -0.64 20.53
CA LEU A 257 3.83 -1.27 21.28
C LEU A 257 4.37 -2.29 22.30
N PRO A 258 3.68 -2.48 23.45
CA PRO A 258 4.07 -3.49 24.43
C PRO A 258 4.12 -4.90 23.83
N GLY A 259 5.20 -5.63 24.10
CA GLY A 259 5.44 -6.97 23.53
C GLY A 259 4.44 -8.05 23.95
N ASP A 260 3.65 -7.81 24.99
CA ASP A 260 2.53 -8.65 25.41
C ASP A 260 1.25 -8.42 24.62
N ARG A 261 1.23 -7.39 23.73
CA ARG A 261 0.06 -7.02 22.91
C ARG A 261 0.38 -6.82 21.43
N VAL A 262 1.61 -7.11 20.97
CA VAL A 262 1.96 -6.95 19.56
C VAL A 262 2.67 -8.17 19.01
N ARG A 263 2.41 -8.49 17.74
CA ARG A 263 3.20 -9.39 16.90
C ARG A 263 3.34 -8.83 15.50
N GLY A 264 4.50 -9.06 14.89
CA GLY A 264 4.82 -8.60 13.54
C GLY A 264 5.11 -9.75 12.58
N ILE A 265 4.63 -9.63 11.33
CA ILE A 265 4.97 -10.54 10.23
C ILE A 265 5.35 -9.71 9.02
N ILE A 266 6.54 -9.95 8.44
CA ILE A 266 6.95 -9.33 7.18
C ILE A 266 7.37 -10.43 6.21
N GLY A 267 6.54 -10.66 5.18
CA GLY A 267 6.82 -11.63 4.11
C GLY A 267 7.44 -11.01 2.86
N PRO A 268 7.69 -11.81 1.81
CA PRO A 268 8.23 -11.30 0.55
C PRO A 268 7.23 -10.53 -0.30
N TRP A 269 6.01 -10.40 0.13
CA TRP A 269 4.83 -9.97 -0.62
C TRP A 269 4.84 -8.51 -1.07
N SER A 270 4.05 -8.27 -2.10
CA SER A 270 3.54 -6.96 -2.52
C SER A 270 2.35 -6.52 -1.65
N HIS A 271 1.58 -5.52 -2.09
CA HIS A 271 0.41 -4.98 -1.37
C HIS A 271 -0.79 -5.94 -1.45
N GLN A 272 -0.71 -7.04 -0.72
CA GLN A 272 -1.70 -8.12 -0.73
C GLN A 272 -1.87 -8.76 0.65
N TYR A 273 -2.98 -9.48 0.83
CA TYR A 273 -3.11 -10.40 1.95
C TYR A 273 -2.14 -11.58 1.81
N PRO A 274 -1.49 -12.02 2.89
CA PRO A 274 -0.43 -13.04 2.86
C PRO A 274 -0.84 -14.41 2.32
N ASP A 275 -2.11 -14.79 2.41
CA ASP A 275 -2.62 -16.05 1.86
C ASP A 275 -2.64 -16.07 0.32
N ARG A 276 -2.57 -14.90 -0.29
CA ARG A 276 -2.44 -14.68 -1.74
C ARG A 276 -1.18 -13.90 -2.10
N GLY A 277 -0.24 -13.82 -1.15
CA GLY A 277 0.95 -13.00 -1.27
C GLY A 277 1.82 -13.39 -2.48
N LEU A 278 2.05 -12.42 -3.35
CA LEU A 278 2.98 -12.48 -4.47
C LEU A 278 4.00 -11.35 -4.36
N PRO A 279 5.30 -11.65 -4.56
CA PRO A 279 5.91 -12.97 -4.71
C PRO A 279 5.66 -13.88 -3.51
N GLY A 280 5.57 -15.21 -3.76
CA GLY A 280 5.50 -16.20 -2.68
C GLY A 280 6.79 -16.30 -1.85
N PRO A 281 6.76 -17.12 -0.76
CA PRO A 281 5.70 -18.05 -0.38
C PRO A 281 4.49 -17.36 0.26
N ALA A 282 3.29 -17.75 -0.14
CA ALA A 282 2.07 -17.43 0.58
C ALA A 282 1.99 -18.26 1.87
N ILE A 283 1.26 -17.78 2.88
CA ILE A 283 1.10 -18.45 4.17
C ILE A 283 -0.38 -18.63 4.55
N GLY A 284 -0.66 -19.54 5.47
CA GLY A 284 -1.97 -19.74 6.08
C GLY A 284 -2.41 -18.53 6.92
N PHE A 285 -2.66 -17.41 6.26
CA PHE A 285 -2.96 -16.15 6.93
C PHE A 285 -4.28 -16.18 7.70
N LEU A 286 -5.31 -16.83 7.16
CA LEU A 286 -6.59 -16.98 7.88
C LEU A 286 -6.39 -17.82 9.15
N GLN A 287 -5.57 -18.87 9.10
CA GLN A 287 -5.23 -19.71 10.25
C GLN A 287 -4.44 -18.91 11.31
N GLU A 288 -3.45 -18.10 10.89
CA GLU A 288 -2.69 -17.24 11.80
C GLU A 288 -3.58 -16.19 12.48
N THR A 289 -4.46 -15.55 11.72
CA THR A 289 -5.40 -14.59 12.30
C THR A 289 -6.45 -15.27 13.15
N LEU A 290 -6.88 -16.51 12.84
CA LEU A 290 -7.77 -17.28 13.73
C LEU A 290 -7.12 -17.55 15.09
N ARG A 291 -5.84 -17.97 15.12
CA ARG A 291 -5.07 -18.11 16.37
C ARG A 291 -5.02 -16.80 17.17
N TRP A 292 -4.88 -15.64 16.44
CA TRP A 292 -4.90 -14.31 17.04
C TRP A 292 -6.26 -13.98 17.67
N TRP A 293 -7.35 -14.22 16.92
CA TRP A 293 -8.70 -13.96 17.38
C TRP A 293 -9.11 -14.88 18.54
N ASP A 294 -8.84 -16.17 18.43
CA ASP A 294 -9.17 -17.14 19.49
C ASP A 294 -8.46 -16.79 20.79
N HIS A 295 -7.20 -16.33 20.72
CA HIS A 295 -6.47 -15.89 21.90
C HIS A 295 -7.07 -14.62 22.52
N HIS A 296 -7.25 -13.56 21.74
CA HIS A 296 -7.62 -12.24 22.27
C HIS A 296 -9.12 -12.04 22.45
N LEU A 297 -9.97 -12.71 21.68
CA LEU A 297 -11.43 -12.57 21.74
C LEU A 297 -12.09 -13.71 22.50
N LYS A 298 -11.60 -14.96 22.40
CA LYS A 298 -12.17 -16.10 23.11
C LYS A 298 -11.39 -16.49 24.36
N GLY A 299 -10.14 -15.98 24.52
CA GLY A 299 -9.27 -16.32 25.66
C GLY A 299 -8.66 -17.71 25.57
N GLU A 300 -8.58 -18.29 24.36
CA GLU A 300 -8.04 -19.62 24.14
C GLU A 300 -6.51 -19.61 24.12
N PRO A 301 -5.82 -20.60 24.67
CA PRO A 301 -4.35 -20.67 24.71
C PRO A 301 -3.79 -21.20 23.38
N THR A 302 -3.86 -20.38 22.31
CA THR A 302 -3.43 -20.78 20.96
C THR A 302 -1.90 -20.81 20.76
N GLY A 303 -1.13 -20.31 21.73
CA GLY A 303 0.32 -20.21 21.63
C GLY A 303 0.81 -19.03 20.75
N ILE A 304 -0.07 -18.23 20.15
CA ILE A 304 0.30 -17.12 19.27
C ILE A 304 1.21 -16.09 19.98
N MET A 305 0.99 -15.86 21.27
CA MET A 305 1.81 -14.94 22.06
C MET A 305 3.16 -15.55 22.51
N SER A 306 3.39 -16.84 22.27
CA SER A 306 4.69 -17.49 22.45
C SER A 306 5.53 -17.50 21.18
N GLU A 307 4.96 -17.12 20.05
CA GLU A 307 5.69 -16.91 18.80
C GLU A 307 6.67 -15.72 18.92
N PRO A 308 7.75 -15.68 18.13
CA PRO A 308 8.64 -14.53 18.08
C PRO A 308 7.88 -13.22 17.89
N LEU A 309 8.35 -12.14 18.52
CA LEU A 309 7.77 -10.80 18.41
C LEU A 309 7.67 -10.35 16.95
N LEU A 310 8.74 -10.60 16.19
CA LEU A 310 8.83 -10.32 14.76
C LEU A 310 9.22 -11.58 14.00
N ARG A 311 8.37 -11.98 13.05
CA ARG A 311 8.65 -13.06 12.09
C ARG A 311 8.88 -12.44 10.72
N SER A 312 10.08 -12.59 10.17
CA SER A 312 10.50 -11.90 8.93
C SER A 312 11.00 -12.87 7.88
N TRP A 313 10.64 -12.60 6.62
CA TRP A 313 11.27 -13.21 5.47
C TRP A 313 12.61 -12.55 5.18
N ILE A 314 13.68 -13.33 5.04
CA ILE A 314 14.97 -12.90 4.51
C ILE A 314 15.11 -13.49 3.12
N SER A 315 15.08 -12.64 2.11
CA SER A 315 15.25 -13.04 0.72
C SER A 315 16.69 -13.46 0.46
N ALA A 316 16.87 -14.59 -0.21
CA ALA A 316 18.15 -14.92 -0.80
C ALA A 316 18.34 -14.10 -2.08
N SER A 317 19.59 -13.96 -2.51
CA SER A 317 19.92 -13.34 -3.79
C SER A 317 19.21 -14.09 -4.95
N HIS A 318 18.74 -13.33 -5.92
CA HIS A 318 18.00 -13.82 -7.08
C HIS A 318 18.26 -12.91 -8.28
N ALA A 319 18.01 -13.41 -9.47
CA ALA A 319 18.09 -12.59 -10.69
C ALA A 319 16.99 -11.51 -10.66
N PRO A 320 17.30 -10.26 -11.05
CA PRO A 320 16.31 -9.20 -11.11
C PRO A 320 15.29 -9.45 -12.21
N ALA A 321 14.01 -9.27 -11.89
CA ALA A 321 12.90 -9.34 -12.85
C ALA A 321 11.72 -8.48 -12.37
N ALA A 322 10.91 -8.02 -13.32
CA ALA A 322 9.74 -7.19 -13.01
C ALA A 322 8.60 -7.95 -12.30
N GLY A 323 8.62 -9.28 -12.32
CA GLY A 323 7.71 -10.15 -11.60
C GLY A 323 8.40 -11.46 -11.19
N HIS A 324 7.99 -11.99 -10.05
CA HIS A 324 8.41 -13.29 -9.54
C HIS A 324 7.21 -14.01 -8.95
N PRO A 325 6.94 -15.28 -9.33
CA PRO A 325 5.90 -16.05 -8.66
C PRO A 325 6.28 -16.38 -7.22
N GLU A 326 7.59 -16.59 -6.97
CA GLU A 326 8.14 -16.90 -5.67
C GLU A 326 9.56 -16.33 -5.54
N LEU A 327 9.94 -15.83 -4.38
CA LEU A 327 11.31 -15.42 -4.07
C LEU A 327 11.99 -16.46 -3.19
N PRO A 328 13.24 -16.83 -3.49
CA PRO A 328 14.02 -17.70 -2.61
C PRO A 328 14.34 -16.98 -1.29
N GLY A 329 14.40 -17.75 -0.19
CA GLY A 329 14.70 -17.16 1.11
C GLY A 329 14.31 -18.09 2.26
N ARG A 330 14.18 -17.50 3.45
CA ARG A 330 13.79 -18.23 4.66
C ARG A 330 13.08 -17.32 5.66
N TRP A 331 12.23 -17.90 6.47
CA TRP A 331 11.65 -17.24 7.63
C TRP A 331 12.63 -17.22 8.80
N VAL A 332 12.65 -16.11 9.53
CA VAL A 332 13.40 -15.96 10.79
C VAL A 332 12.49 -15.35 11.86
N GLY A 333 12.81 -15.66 13.12
CA GLY A 333 12.12 -15.12 14.28
C GLY A 333 13.06 -14.33 15.18
N ASP A 334 12.59 -13.19 15.65
CA ASP A 334 13.28 -12.36 16.64
C ASP A 334 12.34 -12.09 17.82
N GLY A 335 12.77 -12.49 19.03
CA GLY A 335 11.95 -12.43 20.26
C GLY A 335 11.75 -10.99 20.79
N THR A 336 12.58 -10.06 20.35
CA THR A 336 12.50 -8.62 20.66
C THR A 336 12.85 -7.81 19.43
N TRP A 337 12.38 -6.56 19.39
CA TRP A 337 12.77 -5.60 18.36
C TRP A 337 13.06 -4.22 19.00
N PRO A 338 14.23 -3.56 18.74
CA PRO A 338 15.34 -4.05 17.91
C PRO A 338 15.91 -5.39 18.38
N SER A 339 16.32 -6.22 17.42
CA SER A 339 16.81 -7.57 17.70
C SER A 339 18.26 -7.57 18.19
N PRO A 340 18.61 -8.33 19.24
CA PRO A 340 20.00 -8.52 19.65
C PRO A 340 20.84 -9.30 18.63
N ASN A 341 20.18 -9.97 17.67
CA ASN A 341 20.84 -10.66 16.56
C ASN A 341 21.29 -9.70 15.46
N VAL A 342 20.89 -8.43 15.53
CA VAL A 342 21.21 -7.39 14.52
C VAL A 342 22.26 -6.45 15.09
N THR A 343 23.42 -6.38 14.42
CA THR A 343 24.52 -5.47 14.78
C THR A 343 24.73 -4.46 13.65
N PRO A 344 24.70 -3.15 13.89
CA PRO A 344 25.01 -2.14 12.89
C PRO A 344 26.51 -2.17 12.54
N VAL A 345 26.83 -2.29 11.26
CA VAL A 345 28.20 -2.24 10.72
C VAL A 345 28.32 -1.11 9.71
N THR A 346 29.31 -0.26 9.91
CA THR A 346 29.57 0.89 9.05
C THR A 346 30.58 0.57 7.95
N TYR A 347 30.21 0.88 6.73
CA TYR A 347 31.05 0.81 5.53
C TYR A 347 31.36 2.24 5.07
N ALA A 348 32.61 2.70 5.25
CA ALA A 348 33.03 4.01 4.75
C ALA A 348 33.09 4.00 3.22
N LEU A 349 32.56 5.04 2.58
CA LEU A 349 32.70 5.22 1.15
C LEU A 349 34.16 5.56 0.82
N GLN A 350 34.63 5.16 -0.36
CA GLN A 350 36.00 5.38 -0.79
C GLN A 350 36.06 5.92 -2.21
N GLY A 351 37.06 6.71 -2.49
CA GLY A 351 37.32 7.29 -3.82
C GLY A 351 37.44 8.81 -3.79
N PRO A 352 37.65 9.44 -4.95
CA PRO A 352 37.65 10.90 -5.07
C PRO A 352 36.20 11.44 -4.98
N PRO A 353 36.03 12.75 -4.70
CA PRO A 353 34.75 13.42 -4.81
C PRO A 353 34.10 13.24 -6.19
N VAL A 354 32.82 12.97 -6.24
CA VAL A 354 32.06 12.68 -7.47
C VAL A 354 30.94 13.69 -7.67
N LEU A 355 30.89 14.32 -8.86
CA LEU A 355 29.74 15.12 -9.25
C LEU A 355 28.59 14.19 -9.66
N VAL A 356 27.48 14.27 -8.96
CA VAL A 356 26.23 13.53 -9.24
C VAL A 356 25.23 14.49 -9.89
N ARG A 357 24.91 14.24 -11.15
CA ARG A 357 23.88 14.96 -11.90
C ARG A 357 23.14 13.96 -12.78
N SER A 358 22.17 13.31 -12.21
CA SER A 358 21.40 12.26 -12.88
C SER A 358 20.44 12.86 -13.90
N PRO A 359 20.25 12.23 -15.08
CA PRO A 359 19.18 12.59 -16.01
C PRO A 359 17.82 12.53 -15.33
N GLN A 360 16.84 13.36 -15.73
CA GLN A 360 15.53 13.44 -15.08
C GLN A 360 14.71 12.16 -15.22
N HIS A 361 14.99 11.30 -16.19
CA HIS A 361 14.34 10.00 -16.36
C HIS A 361 14.92 8.87 -15.49
N THR A 362 15.96 9.14 -14.69
CA THR A 362 16.45 8.18 -13.67
C THR A 362 15.30 7.77 -12.75
N GLY A 363 15.09 6.48 -12.54
CA GLY A 363 14.01 5.93 -11.73
C GLY A 363 12.87 5.27 -12.52
N LEU A 364 12.92 5.27 -13.87
CA LEU A 364 11.92 4.59 -14.69
C LEU A 364 11.85 3.07 -14.40
N ASP A 365 12.97 2.46 -14.02
CA ASP A 365 13.07 1.06 -13.61
C ASP A 365 12.95 0.84 -12.10
N ALA A 366 12.35 1.79 -11.39
CA ALA A 366 12.14 1.70 -9.95
C ALA A 366 11.06 0.68 -9.50
N GLY A 367 10.31 0.09 -10.42
CA GLY A 367 9.12 -0.71 -10.12
C GLY A 367 7.90 0.16 -9.75
N ARG A 368 6.79 -0.47 -9.41
CA ARG A 368 5.60 0.23 -8.89
C ARG A 368 5.79 0.57 -7.41
N LEU A 369 5.22 1.69 -6.97
CA LEU A 369 5.23 2.06 -5.55
C LEU A 369 4.37 1.10 -4.73
N VAL A 370 3.19 0.77 -5.23
CA VAL A 370 2.24 -0.17 -4.63
C VAL A 370 2.03 -1.32 -5.63
N PRO A 371 2.95 -2.31 -5.68
CA PRO A 371 2.79 -3.44 -6.57
C PRO A 371 1.67 -4.35 -6.09
N SER A 372 0.92 -4.93 -7.03
CA SER A 372 -0.22 -5.82 -6.76
C SER A 372 0.13 -7.30 -6.91
N GLY A 373 1.42 -7.62 -7.15
CA GLY A 373 1.89 -8.98 -7.38
C GLY A 373 1.75 -9.44 -8.84
N ASP A 374 1.54 -8.51 -9.77
CA ASP A 374 1.56 -8.78 -11.22
C ASP A 374 3.00 -8.88 -11.77
N ASP A 375 3.12 -9.27 -13.04
CA ASP A 375 4.40 -9.51 -13.73
C ASP A 375 5.19 -8.23 -14.05
N ALA A 376 4.67 -7.04 -13.73
CA ALA A 376 5.28 -5.75 -14.04
C ALA A 376 5.47 -4.83 -12.80
N GLY A 377 5.25 -5.38 -11.61
CA GLY A 377 5.25 -4.61 -10.36
C GLY A 377 6.61 -4.35 -9.77
N LEU A 378 7.53 -5.29 -9.89
CA LEU A 378 8.84 -5.24 -9.24
C LEU A 378 9.88 -4.48 -10.08
N PRO A 379 10.97 -3.98 -9.45
CA PRO A 379 12.08 -3.37 -10.17
C PRO A 379 12.83 -4.41 -11.03
N PRO A 380 13.04 -4.16 -12.33
CA PRO A 380 13.90 -4.99 -13.16
C PRO A 380 15.38 -4.76 -12.85
N ASP A 381 16.28 -5.26 -13.70
CA ASP A 381 17.72 -5.07 -13.56
C ASP A 381 18.11 -3.59 -13.46
N GLN A 382 18.80 -3.24 -12.39
CA GLN A 382 19.13 -1.86 -12.06
C GLN A 382 20.39 -1.33 -12.76
N ARG A 383 21.01 -2.08 -13.67
CA ARG A 383 22.24 -1.62 -14.36
C ARG A 383 22.05 -0.31 -15.11
N ALA A 384 20.88 -0.08 -15.72
CA ALA A 384 20.58 1.19 -16.38
C ALA A 384 20.51 2.36 -15.37
N GLU A 385 19.86 2.14 -14.25
CA GLU A 385 19.73 3.11 -13.15
C GLU A 385 21.08 3.37 -12.47
N ASP A 386 21.91 2.32 -12.32
CA ASP A 386 23.27 2.42 -11.76
C ASP A 386 24.18 3.27 -12.64
N ALA A 387 24.02 3.22 -13.98
CA ALA A 387 24.77 4.06 -14.91
C ALA A 387 24.46 5.56 -14.76
N HIS A 388 23.32 5.93 -14.17
CA HIS A 388 22.92 7.31 -13.88
C HIS A 388 23.23 7.75 -12.44
N SER A 389 23.99 6.94 -11.69
CA SER A 389 24.22 7.10 -10.25
C SER A 389 25.72 7.07 -9.92
N ALA A 390 26.12 7.69 -8.81
CA ALA A 390 27.41 7.40 -8.20
C ALA A 390 27.31 6.08 -7.43
N CYS A 391 28.10 5.08 -7.83
CA CYS A 391 28.06 3.73 -7.27
C CYS A 391 29.27 3.46 -6.40
N PHE A 392 29.04 2.91 -5.20
CA PHE A 392 30.07 2.49 -4.24
C PHE A 392 29.85 1.01 -3.92
N ASP A 393 30.82 0.18 -4.28
CA ASP A 393 30.74 -1.28 -4.17
C ASP A 393 31.55 -1.79 -2.98
N PHE A 394 30.94 -2.66 -2.19
CA PHE A 394 31.56 -3.37 -1.07
C PHE A 394 31.54 -4.86 -1.38
N PRO A 395 32.68 -5.47 -1.77
CA PRO A 395 32.74 -6.88 -2.12
C PRO A 395 32.42 -7.80 -0.95
N VAL A 396 31.62 -8.84 -1.17
CA VAL A 396 31.50 -9.99 -0.29
C VAL A 396 32.58 -11.00 -0.72
N PRO A 397 33.60 -11.30 0.12
CA PRO A 397 34.70 -12.17 -0.29
C PRO A 397 34.19 -13.53 -0.79
N PRO A 398 34.74 -14.08 -1.90
CA PRO A 398 34.27 -15.33 -2.50
C PRO A 398 34.37 -16.53 -1.57
N ASP A 399 35.33 -16.52 -0.65
CA ASP A 399 35.60 -17.53 0.38
C ASP A 399 35.07 -17.12 1.78
N GLY A 400 34.37 -15.97 1.83
CA GLY A 400 33.80 -15.42 3.07
C GLY A 400 32.40 -15.98 3.40
N ALA A 401 31.89 -15.56 4.54
CA ALA A 401 30.50 -15.79 4.90
C ALA A 401 29.57 -14.82 4.12
N PRO A 402 28.34 -15.23 3.82
CA PRO A 402 27.35 -14.32 3.25
C PRO A 402 27.03 -13.16 4.24
N VAL A 403 26.75 -12.00 3.70
CA VAL A 403 26.29 -10.84 4.48
C VAL A 403 24.77 -10.85 4.50
N GLU A 404 24.18 -11.04 5.68
CA GLU A 404 22.74 -11.03 5.88
C GLU A 404 22.32 -9.74 6.61
N ILE A 405 21.29 -9.06 6.12
CA ILE A 405 20.76 -7.84 6.74
C ILE A 405 19.28 -8.02 7.12
N LEU A 406 18.89 -7.39 8.25
CA LEU A 406 17.50 -7.26 8.65
C LEU A 406 17.28 -5.94 9.38
N GLY A 407 16.42 -5.07 8.83
CA GLY A 407 16.13 -3.77 9.42
C GLY A 407 16.32 -2.64 8.41
N ARG A 408 16.49 -1.41 8.89
CA ARG A 408 16.61 -0.20 8.08
C ARG A 408 18.09 0.18 7.90
N PRO A 409 18.69 0.04 6.70
CA PRO A 409 20.01 0.59 6.43
C PRO A 409 19.98 2.12 6.57
N ARG A 410 21.10 2.72 6.96
CA ARG A 410 21.23 4.17 7.11
C ARG A 410 22.40 4.69 6.27
N VAL A 411 22.18 5.83 5.64
CA VAL A 411 23.17 6.49 4.78
C VAL A 411 23.53 7.84 5.39
N THR A 412 24.83 8.11 5.48
CA THR A 412 25.38 9.42 5.83
C THR A 412 26.16 9.92 4.61
N LEU A 413 25.83 11.11 4.11
CA LEU A 413 26.48 11.66 2.92
C LEU A 413 27.03 13.06 3.17
N ALA A 414 28.31 13.25 2.87
CA ALA A 414 28.94 14.57 2.79
C ALA A 414 28.66 15.15 1.40
N LEU A 415 27.68 16.02 1.29
CA LEU A 415 27.23 16.59 0.02
C LEU A 415 27.46 18.11 -0.03
N ARG A 416 27.80 18.59 -1.22
CA ARG A 416 27.77 20.02 -1.57
C ARG A 416 26.87 20.21 -2.78
N SER A 417 25.66 20.74 -2.54
CA SER A 417 24.71 21.05 -3.61
C SER A 417 25.14 22.30 -4.39
N ASP A 418 24.89 22.32 -5.69
CA ASP A 418 25.06 23.47 -6.57
C ASP A 418 23.81 24.37 -6.63
N ALA A 419 22.74 24.01 -5.91
CA ALA A 419 21.50 24.77 -5.80
C ALA A 419 21.00 24.83 -4.36
N PRO A 420 20.16 25.83 -4.01
CA PRO A 420 19.65 26.03 -2.64
C PRO A 420 18.73 24.89 -2.18
N ALA A 421 18.10 24.18 -3.09
CA ALA A 421 17.26 23.02 -2.78
C ALA A 421 17.53 21.91 -3.80
N GLY A 422 17.76 20.72 -3.31
CA GLY A 422 18.01 19.52 -4.11
C GLY A 422 17.33 18.30 -3.48
N GLN A 423 17.54 17.17 -4.09
CA GLN A 423 17.13 15.88 -3.56
C GLN A 423 18.24 14.85 -3.78
N VAL A 424 18.32 13.89 -2.90
CA VAL A 424 19.20 12.73 -3.03
C VAL A 424 18.39 11.46 -2.85
N VAL A 425 18.67 10.48 -3.68
CA VAL A 425 18.12 9.13 -3.58
C VAL A 425 19.25 8.15 -3.47
N ALA A 426 19.14 7.24 -2.53
CA ALA A 426 20.07 6.15 -2.33
C ALA A 426 19.39 4.81 -2.54
N ARG A 427 19.99 3.96 -3.36
CA ARG A 427 19.54 2.58 -3.61
C ARG A 427 20.60 1.63 -3.08
N LEU A 428 20.16 0.62 -2.33
CA LEU A 428 20.98 -0.52 -1.95
C LEU A 428 20.69 -1.67 -2.91
N CYS A 429 21.71 -2.14 -3.64
CA CYS A 429 21.57 -3.19 -4.62
C CYS A 429 22.49 -4.37 -4.32
N ASP A 430 22.06 -5.56 -4.70
CA ASP A 430 22.85 -6.78 -4.73
C ASP A 430 23.37 -6.98 -6.16
N VAL A 431 24.68 -6.86 -6.34
CA VAL A 431 25.32 -6.98 -7.66
C VAL A 431 25.99 -8.34 -7.79
N ALA A 432 25.44 -9.16 -8.67
CA ALA A 432 25.93 -10.50 -8.96
C ALA A 432 27.28 -10.47 -9.72
N PRO A 433 28.04 -11.59 -9.76
CA PRO A 433 29.32 -11.65 -10.48
C PRO A 433 29.24 -11.34 -11.97
N ASP A 434 28.10 -11.59 -12.61
CA ASP A 434 27.84 -11.25 -14.02
C ASP A 434 27.44 -9.78 -14.24
N GLY A 435 27.32 -9.01 -13.17
CA GLY A 435 26.96 -7.59 -13.18
C GLY A 435 25.46 -7.32 -13.08
N ALA A 436 24.58 -8.33 -13.04
CA ALA A 436 23.16 -8.12 -12.79
C ALA A 436 22.97 -7.43 -11.44
N SER A 437 22.11 -6.41 -11.39
CA SER A 437 21.91 -5.56 -10.20
C SER A 437 20.46 -5.63 -9.73
N THR A 438 20.25 -6.25 -8.56
CA THR A 438 18.93 -6.41 -7.93
C THR A 438 18.73 -5.35 -6.87
N LEU A 439 17.64 -4.58 -6.95
CA LEU A 439 17.28 -3.61 -5.92
C LEU A 439 16.85 -4.32 -4.63
N VAL A 440 17.55 -4.03 -3.53
CA VAL A 440 17.23 -4.54 -2.19
C VAL A 440 16.33 -3.56 -1.44
N THR A 441 16.74 -2.28 -1.40
CA THR A 441 15.94 -1.22 -0.77
C THR A 441 16.41 0.16 -1.24
N ARG A 442 15.66 1.19 -0.88
CA ARG A 442 15.93 2.58 -1.24
C ARG A 442 15.43 3.54 -0.18
N GLY A 443 15.89 4.78 -0.28
CA GLY A 443 15.42 5.91 0.50
C GLY A 443 15.76 7.21 -0.19
N ALA A 444 15.15 8.30 0.24
CA ALA A 444 15.40 9.63 -0.31
C ALA A 444 15.43 10.68 0.79
N LEU A 445 16.04 11.82 0.47
CA LEU A 445 16.04 12.99 1.32
C LEU A 445 16.00 14.26 0.48
N THR A 446 15.15 15.20 0.86
CA THR A 446 15.24 16.58 0.39
C THR A 446 16.46 17.24 1.04
N LEU A 447 17.35 17.82 0.24
CA LEU A 447 18.55 18.46 0.72
C LEU A 447 18.19 19.80 1.38
N SER A 448 18.32 19.84 2.70
CA SER A 448 18.17 21.06 3.53
C SER A 448 19.20 21.00 4.66
N GLY A 449 19.92 22.09 4.90
CA GLY A 449 20.94 22.12 5.97
C GLY A 449 22.29 21.50 5.58
N LYS A 450 23.06 21.04 6.58
CA LYS A 450 24.46 20.58 6.41
C LYS A 450 24.64 19.09 6.62
N GLU A 451 23.72 18.43 7.30
CA GLU A 451 23.81 16.99 7.60
C GLU A 451 22.81 16.23 6.72
N HIS A 452 23.31 15.25 6.00
CA HIS A 452 22.52 14.43 5.10
C HIS A 452 22.57 12.98 5.58
N VAL A 453 21.78 12.72 6.64
CA VAL A 453 21.63 11.38 7.22
C VAL A 453 20.18 10.94 7.08
N PHE A 454 19.95 9.77 6.49
CA PHE A 454 18.61 9.21 6.33
C PHE A 454 18.63 7.68 6.29
N GLU A 455 17.49 7.10 6.63
CA GLU A 455 17.28 5.66 6.56
C GLU A 455 16.75 5.27 5.18
N LEU A 456 17.16 4.09 4.73
CA LEU A 456 16.49 3.38 3.65
C LEU A 456 15.33 2.57 4.23
N ASN A 457 14.36 2.23 3.41
CA ASN A 457 13.26 1.38 3.84
C ASN A 457 13.76 0.02 4.36
N GLY A 458 13.00 -0.59 5.27
CA GLY A 458 13.35 -1.86 5.89
C GLY A 458 13.60 -2.97 4.87
N ALA A 459 14.66 -3.73 5.05
CA ALA A 459 15.08 -4.83 4.20
C ALA A 459 15.34 -6.11 5.01
N GLY A 460 15.21 -7.24 4.35
CA GLY A 460 15.70 -8.55 4.82
C GLY A 460 16.28 -9.26 3.60
N HIS A 461 17.61 -9.32 3.52
CA HIS A 461 18.31 -9.84 2.33
C HIS A 461 19.64 -10.50 2.69
N THR A 462 20.04 -11.48 1.89
CA THR A 462 21.33 -12.16 1.98
C THR A 462 22.15 -11.89 0.74
N PHE A 463 23.29 -11.25 0.90
CA PHE A 463 24.30 -11.07 -0.14
C PHE A 463 25.28 -12.25 -0.10
N PRO A 464 25.32 -13.11 -1.13
CA PRO A 464 26.18 -14.29 -1.13
C PRO A 464 27.65 -13.95 -1.39
N PRO A 465 28.59 -14.87 -1.07
CA PRO A 465 29.99 -14.74 -1.44
C PRO A 465 30.18 -14.50 -2.95
N GLY A 466 31.10 -13.61 -3.30
CA GLY A 466 31.39 -13.24 -4.70
C GLY A 466 30.49 -12.12 -5.25
N HIS A 467 29.41 -11.76 -4.57
CA HIS A 467 28.58 -10.60 -4.88
C HIS A 467 29.16 -9.29 -4.32
N ARG A 468 28.55 -8.18 -4.64
CA ARG A 468 28.86 -6.86 -4.09
C ARG A 468 27.62 -6.21 -3.54
N VAL A 469 27.74 -5.66 -2.35
CA VAL A 469 26.77 -4.71 -1.83
C VAL A 469 27.04 -3.36 -2.52
N ARG A 470 26.09 -2.84 -3.26
CA ARG A 470 26.21 -1.53 -3.94
C ARG A 470 25.33 -0.50 -3.29
N LEU A 471 25.92 0.65 -2.94
CA LEU A 471 25.22 1.90 -2.69
C LEU A 471 25.24 2.75 -3.96
N ALA A 472 24.09 2.99 -4.58
CA ALA A 472 23.94 3.83 -5.76
C ALA A 472 23.23 5.13 -5.37
N VAL A 473 23.85 6.29 -5.62
CA VAL A 473 23.37 7.60 -5.21
C VAL A 473 23.06 8.45 -6.44
N SER A 474 21.84 8.97 -6.54
CA SER A 474 21.35 9.77 -7.66
C SER A 474 20.69 11.08 -7.21
N SER A 475 20.61 12.06 -8.11
CA SER A 475 19.96 13.36 -7.87
C SER A 475 18.55 13.47 -8.46
N ALA A 476 18.08 12.43 -9.14
CA ALA A 476 16.74 12.30 -9.71
C ALA A 476 16.21 10.88 -9.53
N TYR A 477 14.88 10.70 -9.45
CA TYR A 477 14.24 9.38 -9.36
C TYR A 477 12.78 9.44 -9.82
N TRP A 478 12.55 9.80 -11.08
CA TRP A 478 11.24 9.87 -11.71
C TRP A 478 10.75 8.49 -12.19
N PRO A 479 9.47 8.17 -12.10
CA PRO A 479 8.35 8.97 -11.58
C PRO A 479 8.05 8.75 -10.09
N TRP A 480 8.96 8.18 -9.31
CA TRP A 480 8.75 8.04 -7.87
C TRP A 480 8.80 9.41 -7.21
N ILE A 481 9.86 10.18 -7.43
CA ILE A 481 10.06 11.47 -6.78
C ILE A 481 9.87 12.58 -7.82
N TRP A 482 9.02 13.55 -7.48
CA TRP A 482 8.84 14.74 -8.30
C TRP A 482 10.10 15.60 -8.27
N PRO A 483 10.68 15.97 -9.43
CA PRO A 483 11.88 16.79 -9.50
C PRO A 483 11.73 18.15 -8.83
N ARG A 484 12.80 18.64 -8.19
CA ARG A 484 12.87 20.02 -7.72
C ARG A 484 12.95 20.99 -8.91
N PRO A 485 12.56 22.28 -8.72
CA PRO A 485 12.51 23.25 -9.83
C PRO A 485 13.81 23.48 -10.55
N HIS A 486 14.94 23.22 -9.90
CA HIS A 486 16.27 23.33 -10.49
C HIS A 486 16.84 21.92 -10.69
N ALA A 487 17.46 21.69 -11.85
CA ALA A 487 18.25 20.48 -12.11
C ALA A 487 19.50 20.49 -11.22
N ALA A 488 19.29 20.37 -9.90
CA ALA A 488 20.36 20.42 -8.93
C ALA A 488 21.22 19.16 -9.04
N GLY A 489 22.52 19.35 -9.27
CA GLY A 489 23.54 18.36 -8.98
C GLY A 489 24.11 18.59 -7.58
N PHE A 490 24.92 17.65 -7.15
CA PHE A 490 25.72 17.79 -5.94
C PHE A 490 27.07 17.10 -6.11
N THR A 491 28.07 17.60 -5.45
CA THR A 491 29.34 16.88 -5.29
C THR A 491 29.24 16.03 -4.01
N LEU A 492 29.36 14.72 -4.19
CA LEU A 492 29.46 13.77 -3.08
C LEU A 492 30.92 13.56 -2.74
N ASP A 493 31.27 13.80 -1.49
CA ASP A 493 32.59 13.52 -0.96
C ASP A 493 32.55 12.18 -0.22
N PRO A 494 33.24 11.13 -0.71
CA PRO A 494 33.31 9.85 -0.01
C PRO A 494 33.94 9.96 1.39
N ASP A 495 34.89 10.90 1.58
CA ASP A 495 35.40 11.22 2.90
C ASP A 495 34.31 11.90 3.75
N GLY A 496 33.96 11.27 4.86
CA GLY A 496 32.81 11.65 5.68
C GLY A 496 31.47 11.05 5.25
N SER A 497 31.44 10.20 4.22
CA SER A 497 30.26 9.46 3.78
C SER A 497 30.34 7.97 4.16
N ALA A 498 29.20 7.39 4.52
CA ALA A 498 29.15 6.00 4.95
C ALA A 498 27.77 5.35 4.72
N LEU A 499 27.80 4.03 4.56
CA LEU A 499 26.64 3.15 4.60
C LEU A 499 26.68 2.34 5.90
N LEU A 500 25.64 2.42 6.71
CA LEU A 500 25.44 1.57 7.87
C LEU A 500 24.45 0.48 7.53
N LEU A 501 24.88 -0.79 7.65
CA LEU A 501 24.04 -1.96 7.41
C LEU A 501 23.66 -2.63 8.73
N PRO A 502 22.37 -2.98 8.92
CA PRO A 502 21.90 -3.79 10.05
C PRO A 502 22.22 -5.27 9.81
N ILE A 503 23.47 -5.67 10.10
CA ILE A 503 23.93 -7.04 9.86
C ILE A 503 23.29 -7.98 10.88
N ARG A 504 22.60 -9.02 10.38
CA ARG A 504 22.00 -10.05 11.21
C ARG A 504 22.90 -11.28 11.30
N SER A 505 23.15 -11.72 12.53
CA SER A 505 23.80 -13.00 12.78
C SER A 505 22.87 -14.12 12.32
N ARG A 506 23.41 -15.07 11.56
CA ARG A 506 22.62 -16.20 11.06
C ARG A 506 22.30 -17.13 12.22
N THR A 507 21.02 -17.31 12.52
CA THR A 507 20.50 -18.20 13.55
C THR A 507 19.81 -19.40 12.91
N ALA A 508 19.64 -20.47 13.67
CA ALA A 508 18.96 -21.69 13.23
C ALA A 508 17.43 -21.60 13.38
N ASP A 509 16.89 -20.40 13.59
CA ASP A 509 15.46 -20.21 13.82
C ASP A 509 14.64 -20.69 12.62
N THR A 510 13.74 -21.62 12.87
CA THR A 510 12.75 -22.07 11.90
C THR A 510 11.39 -21.57 12.33
N VAL A 511 10.93 -20.52 11.63
CA VAL A 511 9.53 -20.10 11.67
C VAL A 511 8.81 -20.82 10.55
N THR A 512 7.68 -21.41 10.85
CA THR A 512 6.85 -22.11 9.88
C THR A 512 5.42 -21.59 9.94
N PHE A 513 4.73 -21.63 8.82
CA PHE A 513 3.33 -21.29 8.70
C PHE A 513 2.60 -22.47 8.03
N GLU A 514 1.30 -22.56 8.28
CA GLU A 514 0.43 -23.48 7.54
C GLU A 514 0.27 -23.05 6.09
N ASP A 515 -0.17 -23.99 5.25
CA ASP A 515 -0.55 -23.69 3.86
C ASP A 515 -1.84 -22.87 3.82
N PRO A 516 -2.00 -21.95 2.84
CA PRO A 516 -3.17 -21.08 2.76
C PRO A 516 -4.48 -21.84 2.50
N GLU A 517 -5.52 -21.48 3.27
CA GLU A 517 -6.90 -21.91 3.08
C GLU A 517 -7.82 -20.71 2.77
N GLN A 518 -8.97 -20.99 2.20
CA GLN A 518 -10.06 -20.04 1.99
C GLN A 518 -11.41 -20.74 1.94
N SER A 519 -12.51 -19.98 2.09
CA SER A 519 -13.84 -20.44 1.70
C SER A 519 -13.99 -20.53 0.19
N GLU A 520 -15.09 -21.10 -0.27
CA GLU A 520 -15.43 -21.10 -1.67
C GLU A 520 -15.52 -19.66 -2.21
N PRO A 521 -14.78 -19.33 -3.27
CA PRO A 521 -14.80 -17.97 -3.80
C PRO A 521 -16.12 -17.67 -4.50
N LEU A 522 -16.51 -16.39 -4.49
CA LEU A 522 -17.65 -15.91 -5.28
C LEU A 522 -17.39 -16.17 -6.75
N GLY A 523 -18.35 -16.79 -7.42
CA GLY A 523 -18.26 -17.15 -8.84
C GLY A 523 -18.34 -15.93 -9.77
N VAL A 524 -17.34 -15.05 -9.75
CA VAL A 524 -17.23 -13.93 -10.69
C VAL A 524 -16.57 -14.42 -11.97
N THR A 525 -17.25 -14.22 -13.10
CA THR A 525 -16.73 -14.60 -14.42
C THR A 525 -16.07 -13.40 -15.08
N VAL A 526 -14.81 -13.55 -15.47
CA VAL A 526 -14.13 -12.60 -16.33
C VAL A 526 -14.08 -13.23 -17.71
N PRO A 527 -14.78 -12.68 -18.73
CA PRO A 527 -14.70 -13.22 -20.08
C PRO A 527 -13.26 -13.20 -20.56
N THR A 528 -12.74 -14.34 -20.95
CA THR A 528 -11.53 -14.41 -21.77
C THR A 528 -11.93 -13.85 -23.14
N THR A 529 -11.44 -12.68 -23.49
CA THR A 529 -11.53 -12.20 -24.87
C THR A 529 -10.78 -13.17 -25.76
N LEU A 530 -11.50 -13.83 -26.68
CA LEU A 530 -10.94 -14.84 -27.58
C LEU A 530 -10.00 -14.26 -28.65
N ASP A 531 -9.79 -12.97 -28.69
CA ASP A 531 -8.82 -12.28 -29.56
C ASP A 531 -7.50 -12.05 -28.82
N ASP A 532 -6.70 -13.12 -28.80
CA ASP A 532 -5.40 -13.18 -28.11
C ASP A 532 -4.25 -12.54 -28.90
N THR A 533 -4.52 -11.77 -29.93
CA THR A 533 -3.45 -11.43 -30.86
C THR A 533 -2.99 -9.98 -30.87
N ASP A 534 -3.71 -8.99 -30.33
CA ASP A 534 -3.18 -7.59 -30.46
C ASP A 534 -3.74 -6.50 -29.53
N THR A 535 -4.52 -6.79 -28.50
CA THR A 535 -5.15 -5.74 -27.69
C THR A 535 -4.75 -5.71 -26.21
N ARG A 536 -3.95 -6.64 -25.73
CA ARG A 536 -3.38 -6.52 -24.38
C ARG A 536 -2.30 -5.47 -24.39
N ARG A 537 -2.66 -4.26 -23.96
CA ARG A 537 -1.69 -3.23 -23.66
C ARG A 537 -0.73 -3.76 -22.59
N PRO A 538 0.61 -3.60 -22.76
CA PRO A 538 1.57 -3.98 -21.74
C PRO A 538 1.18 -3.31 -20.41
N GLU A 539 1.26 -4.05 -19.32
CA GLU A 539 0.96 -3.52 -17.99
C GLU A 539 1.90 -2.38 -17.59
N ARG A 540 3.11 -2.36 -18.18
CA ARG A 540 4.11 -1.31 -18.02
C ARG A 540 4.95 -1.18 -19.28
N LEU A 541 5.00 0.02 -19.84
CA LEU A 541 5.74 0.33 -21.06
C LEU A 541 6.55 1.61 -20.87
N ILE A 542 7.84 1.55 -21.20
CA ILE A 542 8.72 2.72 -21.26
C ILE A 542 8.94 3.08 -22.72
N VAL A 543 8.61 4.32 -23.10
CA VAL A 543 8.74 4.85 -24.44
C VAL A 543 9.71 6.03 -24.41
N ARG A 544 10.66 6.06 -25.33
CA ARG A 544 11.55 7.21 -25.55
C ARG A 544 11.21 7.87 -26.89
N ASP A 545 10.83 9.14 -26.87
CA ASP A 545 10.80 9.99 -28.04
C ASP A 545 12.18 10.64 -28.22
N VAL A 546 12.96 10.12 -29.18
CA VAL A 546 14.34 10.56 -29.42
C VAL A 546 14.39 11.99 -29.94
N ALA A 547 13.37 12.41 -30.72
CA ALA A 547 13.35 13.74 -31.33
C ALA A 547 13.07 14.84 -30.30
N GLN A 548 12.25 14.52 -29.29
CA GLN A 548 11.86 15.45 -28.23
C GLN A 548 12.74 15.33 -26.98
N GLY A 549 13.55 14.27 -26.86
CA GLY A 549 14.26 13.94 -25.62
C GLY A 549 13.31 13.58 -24.47
N GLU A 550 12.08 13.13 -24.81
CA GLU A 550 11.04 12.80 -23.83
C GLU A 550 11.03 11.30 -23.52
N TRP A 551 10.89 11.00 -22.25
CA TRP A 551 10.63 9.66 -21.75
C TRP A 551 9.21 9.58 -21.18
N ARG A 552 8.53 8.47 -21.46
CA ARG A 552 7.17 8.21 -21.01
C ARG A 552 7.05 6.81 -20.45
N LEU A 553 6.61 6.72 -19.20
CA LEU A 553 6.15 5.47 -18.58
C LEU A 553 4.63 5.41 -18.71
N GLU A 554 4.12 4.34 -19.28
CA GLU A 554 2.71 4.00 -19.31
C GLU A 554 2.46 2.78 -18.44
N THR A 555 1.42 2.83 -17.61
CA THR A 555 1.03 1.70 -16.76
C THR A 555 -0.48 1.63 -16.61
N THR A 556 -1.00 0.40 -16.49
CA THR A 556 -2.41 0.17 -16.17
C THR A 556 -2.52 -0.13 -14.68
N PRO A 557 -3.19 0.72 -13.87
CA PRO A 557 -3.38 0.46 -12.44
C PRO A 557 -4.10 -0.86 -12.17
N ARG A 558 -4.96 -1.26 -13.09
CA ARG A 558 -5.77 -2.47 -13.00
C ARG A 558 -5.98 -3.11 -14.37
N PRO A 559 -6.06 -4.46 -14.44
CA PRO A 559 -6.41 -5.15 -15.67
C PRO A 559 -7.77 -4.69 -16.20
N ALA A 560 -7.81 -4.30 -17.47
CA ALA A 560 -9.03 -3.93 -18.16
C ALA A 560 -9.96 -5.13 -18.35
N GLY A 561 -11.26 -4.89 -18.42
CA GLY A 561 -12.25 -5.89 -18.77
C GLY A 561 -13.55 -5.80 -18.01
N THR A 562 -14.49 -6.67 -18.39
CA THR A 562 -15.80 -6.79 -17.75
C THR A 562 -15.81 -7.99 -16.81
N ARG A 563 -16.31 -7.79 -15.61
CA ARG A 563 -16.58 -8.83 -14.61
C ARG A 563 -18.07 -9.01 -14.48
N HIS A 564 -18.53 -10.26 -14.55
CA HIS A 564 -19.93 -10.64 -14.33
C HIS A 564 -20.06 -11.26 -12.95
N TYR A 565 -20.87 -10.61 -12.11
CA TYR A 565 -21.15 -11.05 -10.75
C TYR A 565 -22.38 -11.96 -10.69
N PRO A 566 -22.46 -12.89 -9.73
CA PRO A 566 -23.60 -13.80 -9.62
C PRO A 566 -24.96 -13.12 -9.40
N ASP A 567 -24.96 -11.91 -8.85
CA ASP A 567 -26.17 -11.09 -8.62
C ASP A 567 -26.61 -10.30 -9.87
N GLY A 568 -25.99 -10.56 -11.02
CA GLY A 568 -26.31 -9.93 -12.30
C GLY A 568 -25.61 -8.62 -12.57
N LEU A 569 -24.71 -8.14 -11.70
CA LEU A 569 -23.92 -6.95 -11.98
C LEU A 569 -22.84 -7.24 -13.04
N GLU A 570 -22.75 -6.37 -14.02
CA GLU A 570 -21.60 -6.25 -14.95
C GLU A 570 -20.80 -5.00 -14.59
N LEU A 571 -19.52 -5.21 -14.21
CA LEU A 571 -18.56 -4.15 -13.92
C LEU A 571 -17.47 -4.16 -14.97
N THR A 572 -17.39 -3.08 -15.76
CA THR A 572 -16.27 -2.87 -16.71
C THR A 572 -15.37 -1.78 -16.19
N GLU A 573 -14.06 -2.04 -16.19
CA GLU A 573 -13.03 -1.08 -15.78
C GLU A 573 -11.96 -0.98 -16.86
N GLU A 574 -11.57 0.25 -17.20
CA GLU A 574 -10.43 0.57 -18.05
C GLU A 574 -9.66 1.73 -17.42
N SER A 575 -8.34 1.61 -17.33
CA SER A 575 -7.51 2.67 -16.76
C SER A 575 -6.15 2.74 -17.43
N LEU A 576 -5.60 3.96 -17.46
CA LEU A 576 -4.26 4.23 -17.96
C LEU A 576 -3.64 5.36 -17.17
N GLU A 577 -2.42 5.13 -16.72
CA GLU A 577 -1.56 6.17 -16.16
C GLU A 577 -0.35 6.41 -17.05
N THR A 578 0.00 7.68 -17.20
CA THR A 578 1.13 8.12 -18.01
C THR A 578 1.97 9.11 -17.22
N TYR A 579 3.27 8.87 -17.19
CA TYR A 579 4.26 9.71 -16.52
C TYR A 579 5.30 10.14 -17.54
N THR A 580 5.41 11.44 -17.82
CA THR A 580 6.33 11.98 -18.83
C THR A 580 7.37 12.88 -18.21
N VAL A 581 8.58 12.90 -18.80
CA VAL A 581 9.68 13.79 -18.42
C VAL A 581 10.63 13.99 -19.60
N GLN A 582 11.20 15.19 -19.74
CA GLN A 582 12.34 15.45 -20.65
C GLN A 582 13.64 15.28 -19.88
N GLU A 583 14.66 14.72 -20.54
CA GLU A 583 15.93 14.33 -19.91
C GLU A 583 16.63 15.46 -19.14
N SER A 584 16.53 16.69 -19.64
CA SER A 584 17.27 17.85 -19.15
C SER A 584 16.41 18.92 -18.47
N ASP A 585 15.07 18.78 -18.50
CA ASP A 585 14.16 19.80 -17.98
C ASP A 585 13.42 19.32 -16.72
N PRO A 586 13.78 19.79 -15.52
CA PRO A 586 13.13 19.45 -14.26
C PRO A 586 11.72 20.04 -14.10
N LEU A 587 11.29 20.93 -15.01
CA LEU A 587 9.93 21.49 -15.04
C LEU A 587 9.01 20.80 -16.04
N SER A 588 9.54 19.86 -16.82
CA SER A 588 8.77 19.07 -17.80
C SER A 588 7.91 17.93 -17.20
N PRO A 589 8.10 17.45 -15.96
CA PRO A 589 7.33 16.32 -15.45
C PRO A 589 5.83 16.54 -15.53
N ARG A 590 5.14 15.53 -16.03
CA ARG A 590 3.67 15.48 -16.09
C ARG A 590 3.18 14.09 -15.74
N THR A 591 2.08 14.04 -15.02
CA THR A 591 1.37 12.80 -14.73
C THR A 591 -0.06 12.91 -15.23
N ARG A 592 -0.57 11.85 -15.80
CA ARG A 592 -1.96 11.77 -16.27
C ARG A 592 -2.54 10.41 -15.94
N SER A 593 -3.75 10.41 -15.38
CA SER A 593 -4.54 9.21 -15.11
C SER A 593 -5.91 9.34 -15.76
N VAL A 594 -6.34 8.31 -16.45
CA VAL A 594 -7.66 8.23 -17.08
C VAL A 594 -8.32 6.95 -16.63
N TRP A 595 -9.57 7.06 -16.19
CA TRP A 595 -10.42 5.93 -15.85
C TRP A 595 -11.73 5.98 -16.59
N ARG A 596 -12.18 4.80 -17.01
CA ARG A 596 -13.54 4.56 -17.46
C ARG A 596 -14.11 3.37 -16.69
N ILE A 597 -15.22 3.60 -15.98
CA ILE A 597 -15.91 2.58 -15.20
C ILE A 597 -17.35 2.53 -15.65
N ARG A 598 -17.82 1.34 -16.03
CA ARG A 598 -19.23 1.11 -16.36
C ARG A 598 -19.82 0.09 -15.39
N LEU A 599 -20.96 0.42 -14.83
CA LEU A 599 -21.79 -0.45 -14.01
C LEU A 599 -23.12 -0.67 -14.73
N HIS A 600 -23.47 -1.92 -14.94
CA HIS A 600 -24.67 -2.29 -15.70
C HIS A 600 -25.37 -3.49 -15.05
N ARG A 601 -26.70 -3.40 -14.95
CA ARG A 601 -27.56 -4.51 -14.59
C ARG A 601 -28.53 -4.78 -15.74
N PRO A 602 -28.36 -5.89 -16.51
CA PRO A 602 -29.19 -6.19 -17.68
C PRO A 602 -30.70 -6.31 -17.36
N ASP A 603 -31.00 -6.80 -16.17
CA ASP A 603 -32.38 -7.04 -15.69
C ASP A 603 -33.05 -5.78 -15.10
N MET A 604 -32.33 -4.65 -15.06
CA MET A 604 -32.81 -3.37 -14.53
C MET A 604 -32.51 -2.24 -15.53
N PRO A 605 -33.29 -1.15 -15.56
CA PRO A 605 -32.99 0.02 -16.39
C PRO A 605 -31.82 0.84 -15.79
N TRP A 606 -30.69 0.17 -15.51
CA TRP A 606 -29.52 0.76 -14.87
C TRP A 606 -28.24 0.45 -15.66
N ASN A 607 -27.70 1.48 -16.27
CA ASN A 607 -26.45 1.44 -17.02
C ASN A 607 -25.77 2.80 -16.87
N VAL A 608 -24.73 2.86 -16.08
CA VAL A 608 -24.03 4.08 -15.71
C VAL A 608 -22.57 4.00 -16.10
N THR A 609 -22.02 5.13 -16.52
CA THR A 609 -20.59 5.24 -16.85
C THR A 609 -19.98 6.42 -16.10
N ILE A 610 -18.79 6.21 -15.60
CA ILE A 610 -17.95 7.21 -14.95
C ILE A 610 -16.67 7.33 -15.77
N ASP A 611 -16.43 8.50 -16.32
CA ASP A 611 -15.17 8.86 -16.96
C ASP A 611 -14.45 9.90 -16.08
N THR A 612 -13.20 9.62 -15.72
CA THR A 612 -12.36 10.58 -14.99
C THR A 612 -11.05 10.81 -15.69
N ARG A 613 -10.55 12.03 -15.57
CA ARG A 613 -9.23 12.43 -16.04
C ARG A 613 -8.59 13.30 -14.97
N SER A 614 -7.39 12.95 -14.56
CA SER A 614 -6.59 13.71 -13.60
C SER A 614 -5.22 13.97 -14.20
N GLU A 615 -4.72 15.19 -14.05
CA GLU A 615 -3.39 15.61 -14.53
C GLU A 615 -2.69 16.46 -13.47
N ILE A 616 -1.39 16.25 -13.33
CA ILE A 616 -0.51 17.14 -12.58
C ILE A 616 0.66 17.52 -13.49
N ALA A 617 0.94 18.82 -13.55
CA ALA A 617 2.12 19.41 -14.13
C ALA A 617 2.77 20.36 -13.10
N CYS A 618 3.87 21.02 -13.45
CA CYS A 618 4.44 22.04 -12.60
C CYS A 618 5.07 23.18 -13.39
N ASP A 619 5.17 24.32 -12.74
CA ASP A 619 6.15 25.38 -13.06
C ASP A 619 7.20 25.47 -11.95
N ALA A 620 8.06 26.47 -11.98
CA ALA A 620 9.10 26.65 -10.97
C ALA A 620 8.55 26.91 -9.56
N THR A 621 7.31 27.36 -9.43
CA THR A 621 6.73 27.85 -8.19
C THR A 621 5.44 27.15 -7.77
N HIS A 622 4.78 26.45 -8.68
CA HIS A 622 3.48 25.80 -8.41
C HIS A 622 3.39 24.40 -9.04
N PHE A 623 2.62 23.54 -8.39
CA PHE A 623 1.96 22.42 -9.04
C PHE A 623 0.69 22.93 -9.71
N LEU A 624 0.40 22.40 -10.89
CA LEU A 624 -0.77 22.70 -11.71
C LEU A 624 -1.58 21.43 -11.83
N THR A 625 -2.79 21.42 -11.27
CA THR A 625 -3.67 20.25 -11.31
C THR A 625 -4.89 20.53 -12.17
N SER A 626 -5.34 19.51 -12.89
CA SER A 626 -6.60 19.52 -13.65
C SER A 626 -7.28 18.17 -13.46
N ASP A 627 -8.48 18.16 -12.89
CA ASP A 627 -9.28 16.97 -12.64
C ASP A 627 -10.65 17.13 -13.27
N GLU A 628 -11.15 16.11 -13.96
CA GLU A 628 -12.44 16.09 -14.62
C GLU A 628 -13.19 14.81 -14.27
N VAL A 629 -14.48 14.93 -13.99
CA VAL A 629 -15.40 13.83 -13.78
C VAL A 629 -16.64 14.02 -14.64
N ILE A 630 -16.97 13.01 -15.44
CA ILE A 630 -18.19 12.94 -16.24
C ILE A 630 -18.94 11.67 -15.85
N CYS A 631 -20.20 11.81 -15.44
CA CYS A 631 -21.04 10.68 -15.08
C CYS A 631 -22.29 10.65 -15.95
N THR A 632 -22.61 9.48 -16.53
CA THR A 632 -23.78 9.30 -17.38
C THR A 632 -24.67 8.17 -16.87
N ALA A 633 -25.98 8.28 -17.12
CA ALA A 633 -26.93 7.18 -16.99
C ALA A 633 -27.59 6.96 -18.37
N GLY A 634 -27.31 5.80 -18.99
CA GLY A 634 -27.65 5.59 -20.40
C GLY A 634 -26.95 6.62 -21.29
N SER A 635 -27.77 7.43 -22.00
CA SER A 635 -27.29 8.54 -22.86
C SER A 635 -27.32 9.91 -22.17
N GLU A 636 -27.85 10.01 -20.95
CA GLU A 636 -28.00 11.27 -20.21
C GLU A 636 -26.71 11.56 -19.41
N VAL A 637 -26.14 12.76 -19.61
CA VAL A 637 -25.07 13.26 -18.75
C VAL A 637 -25.71 13.79 -17.47
N LEU A 638 -25.47 13.13 -16.33
CA LEU A 638 -26.01 13.49 -15.02
C LEU A 638 -25.14 14.49 -14.28
N PHE A 639 -23.83 14.39 -14.50
CA PHE A 639 -22.85 15.23 -13.81
C PHE A 639 -21.64 15.45 -14.70
N HIS A 640 -21.15 16.69 -14.71
CA HIS A 640 -19.89 17.06 -15.33
C HIS A 640 -19.25 18.19 -14.52
N ARG A 641 -18.07 17.96 -14.03
CA ARG A 641 -17.30 18.97 -13.29
C ARG A 641 -15.82 18.86 -13.58
N THR A 642 -15.19 20.03 -13.70
CA THR A 642 -13.73 20.18 -13.83
C THR A 642 -13.21 21.04 -12.68
N TRP A 643 -12.09 20.64 -12.12
CA TRP A 643 -11.36 21.40 -11.11
C TRP A 643 -9.97 21.73 -11.64
N GLU A 644 -9.57 22.99 -11.51
CA GLU A 644 -8.22 23.44 -11.84
C GLU A 644 -7.65 24.20 -10.65
N LYS A 645 -6.44 23.82 -10.22
CA LYS A 645 -5.77 24.51 -9.12
C LYS A 645 -4.29 24.74 -9.39
N ARG A 646 -3.81 25.86 -8.84
CA ARG A 646 -2.40 26.18 -8.72
C ARG A 646 -2.01 26.11 -7.26
N ILE A 647 -1.13 25.19 -6.91
CA ILE A 647 -0.72 24.91 -5.53
C ILE A 647 0.75 25.24 -5.40
N ALA A 648 1.10 26.17 -4.51
CA ALA A 648 2.47 26.61 -4.34
C ALA A 648 3.39 25.44 -3.97
N ARG A 649 4.53 25.34 -4.64
CA ARG A 649 5.60 24.41 -4.28
C ARG A 649 6.38 25.03 -3.13
N THR A 650 6.35 24.39 -1.96
CA THR A 650 7.19 24.83 -0.85
C THR A 650 8.64 24.49 -1.18
N ALA A 651 9.53 25.48 -1.07
CA ALA A 651 10.94 25.20 -0.95
C ALA A 651 11.12 24.48 0.38
N GLY A 652 11.44 23.17 0.35
CA GLY A 652 11.71 22.38 1.54
C GLY A 652 12.95 22.87 2.26
#